data_1f3277cff2bf4a9b6bab484476981d90
#
_entry.id   1f3277cff2bf4a9b6bab484476981d90
#
_cell.length_a   1.000
_cell.length_b   1.000
_cell.length_c   1.000
_cell.angle_alpha   90.00
_cell.angle_beta   90.00
_cell.angle_gamma   90.00
#
_symmetry.space_group_name_H-M   'P 1'
#
loop_
_entity.id
_entity.type
_entity.pdbx_description
1 polymer ?
#
loop_
_entity_poly.entity_id
_entity_poly.type
_entity_poly.pdbx_seq_one_letter_code
_entity_poly.pdbx_strand_id
1 'polypeptide(L)'
;MLACGVSLSAHAAGSEAENNSLNFIADFFSDPSKPGTTQDATSCTAEKNAEWYSKLDFSDRQEFDNATRGLLDDQEGRVIYNDDGTTAWDLQSYGDLDCDAPDTVNPSLWRNTQLNAKAGLFEVCDGIYQVRGFDMANATFIRTNHGWIIFDVLMCKENMQAAKALMENRFGPLDVKAVLYSHSHVDHFGGAEGAIDRNDVADPSLSIDKQLASGKTVILAPEGFLKHAISENVYAGIAMARRAQYQYGTVLEKGEKGALSIGIGMGQSTGTVTLIAPTYEIGEDVPKLTIDGLEIEFQLTPGTEAPAEMNAYFPKYRALWMAENCTGTLHNLYTLRGAQVRDANDWAKYIIEADQRFCDKTDVVFQSHNWPHWGEEIHEYLLNTAAIYKFIHDQTLHYMNMGYTSNEIAAMISLPDALEKVWYTRQYYGTLPHNAKAIYQKYLGWYDANPVNLDPLPPSETAKKMVEYLGSTEAVLLRAKKDYNKGEYQWVAQITKELVFADPSNQKARNLCADALEQLGYQAESGAWRNAYLMGAAELRNGNLSGRARTANGLTNSMRAMTVSMLLDYIAILTDANAAQNDDLTMNLTVTDENEQFYVTRKNGVLLTYPGENRPDAQASVTCRRLQLFALMTGQQAGQVQITGDATVLKRLLAYASKFEKTFNVIEP
;
A
#
# COMPACT_ATOMS: atom_id res chain seq x y z
N MET A 1 -63.89 -20.70 -41.74
CA MET A 1 -63.49 -21.63 -40.67
C MET A 1 -62.01 -21.57 -40.48
N LEU A 2 -61.57 -21.48 -39.23
CA LEU A 2 -60.21 -21.40 -38.75
C LEU A 2 -59.67 -19.98 -38.59
N ALA A 3 -60.17 -19.30 -37.60
CA ALA A 3 -59.45 -18.32 -36.80
C ALA A 3 -59.68 -18.73 -35.35
N CYS A 4 -58.65 -19.19 -34.66
CA CYS A 4 -58.52 -19.27 -33.20
C CYS A 4 -57.27 -20.10 -32.89
N GLY A 5 -56.26 -19.48 -32.28
CA GLY A 5 -55.18 -20.25 -31.69
C GLY A 5 -53.82 -19.58 -31.53
N VAL A 6 -53.73 -18.24 -31.47
CA VAL A 6 -52.44 -17.57 -31.22
C VAL A 6 -52.50 -16.48 -30.12
N SER A 7 -53.50 -16.46 -29.28
CA SER A 7 -53.57 -15.36 -28.27
C SER A 7 -53.41 -15.77 -26.81
N LEU A 8 -53.07 -17.02 -26.48
CA LEU A 8 -52.96 -17.50 -25.10
C LEU A 8 -51.54 -17.77 -24.57
N SER A 9 -50.54 -17.81 -25.45
CA SER A 9 -49.13 -18.03 -24.99
C SER A 9 -48.34 -16.78 -24.67
N ALA A 10 -48.75 -15.61 -25.19
CA ALA A 10 -48.06 -14.34 -24.88
C ALA A 10 -48.44 -13.71 -23.52
N HIS A 11 -49.65 -14.03 -23.01
CA HIS A 11 -50.11 -13.51 -21.70
C HIS A 11 -49.54 -14.32 -20.52
N ALA A 12 -49.24 -15.60 -20.70
CA ALA A 12 -48.68 -16.44 -19.64
C ALA A 12 -47.20 -16.15 -19.40
N ALA A 13 -46.42 -15.87 -20.48
CA ALA A 13 -44.99 -15.52 -20.35
C ALA A 13 -44.78 -14.13 -19.73
N GLY A 14 -45.65 -13.15 -20.00
CA GLY A 14 -45.58 -11.83 -19.37
C GLY A 14 -45.94 -11.87 -17.87
N SER A 15 -46.90 -12.71 -17.49
CA SER A 15 -47.30 -12.84 -16.08
C SER A 15 -46.30 -13.62 -15.22
N GLU A 16 -45.59 -14.59 -15.76
CA GLU A 16 -44.49 -15.29 -15.05
C GLU A 16 -43.25 -14.41 -14.88
N ALA A 17 -42.87 -13.64 -15.89
CA ALA A 17 -41.73 -12.70 -15.79
C ALA A 17 -42.03 -11.53 -14.85
N GLU A 18 -43.25 -10.98 -14.87
CA GLU A 18 -43.71 -9.96 -13.92
C GLU A 18 -43.88 -10.52 -12.51
N ASN A 19 -44.43 -11.73 -12.34
CA ASN A 19 -44.54 -12.39 -11.04
C ASN A 19 -43.16 -12.78 -10.47
N ASN A 20 -42.25 -13.27 -11.28
CA ASN A 20 -40.87 -13.54 -10.84
C ASN A 20 -40.12 -12.26 -10.45
N SER A 21 -40.33 -11.15 -11.19
CA SER A 21 -39.73 -9.86 -10.81
C SER A 21 -40.39 -9.26 -9.55
N LEU A 22 -41.70 -9.45 -9.35
CA LEU A 22 -42.41 -9.00 -8.15
C LEU A 22 -42.09 -9.87 -6.93
N ASN A 23 -41.95 -11.18 -7.09
CA ASN A 23 -41.49 -12.08 -6.02
C ASN A 23 -40.06 -11.83 -5.64
N PHE A 24 -39.17 -11.57 -6.59
CA PHE A 24 -37.78 -11.17 -6.35
C PHE A 24 -37.69 -9.81 -5.61
N ILE A 25 -38.54 -8.85 -5.96
CA ILE A 25 -38.67 -7.57 -5.24
C ILE A 25 -39.23 -7.79 -3.85
N ALA A 26 -40.21 -8.69 -3.69
CA ALA A 26 -40.80 -9.02 -2.39
C ALA A 26 -39.80 -9.72 -1.47
N ASP A 27 -39.01 -10.67 -1.97
CA ASP A 27 -37.94 -11.34 -1.20
C ASP A 27 -36.81 -10.36 -0.81
N PHE A 28 -36.44 -9.46 -1.70
CA PHE A 28 -35.47 -8.39 -1.40
C PHE A 28 -35.96 -7.46 -0.27
N PHE A 29 -37.26 -7.24 -0.17
CA PHE A 29 -37.89 -6.40 0.86
C PHE A 29 -38.47 -7.18 2.06
N SER A 30 -38.41 -8.52 2.05
CA SER A 30 -39.09 -9.35 3.07
C SER A 30 -38.49 -9.22 4.47
N ASP A 31 -37.19 -8.99 4.61
CA ASP A 31 -36.55 -8.75 5.91
C ASP A 31 -35.44 -7.68 5.80
N PRO A 32 -35.80 -6.40 5.98
CA PRO A 32 -34.88 -5.29 5.84
C PRO A 32 -33.81 -5.23 6.95
N SER A 33 -33.96 -6.03 8.01
CA SER A 33 -32.99 -6.08 9.13
C SER A 33 -31.88 -7.09 8.90
N LYS A 34 -32.01 -8.02 7.94
CA LYS A 34 -30.98 -9.01 7.64
C LYS A 34 -29.97 -8.49 6.67
N PRO A 35 -28.65 -8.70 6.95
CA PRO A 35 -27.61 -8.48 5.96
C PRO A 35 -27.90 -9.31 4.71
N GLY A 36 -27.69 -8.71 3.53
CA GLY A 36 -27.72 -9.44 2.27
C GLY A 36 -26.58 -10.44 2.17
N THR A 37 -26.72 -11.42 1.29
CA THR A 37 -25.64 -12.38 0.97
C THR A 37 -24.76 -11.84 -0.14
N THR A 38 -23.47 -12.22 -0.14
CA THR A 38 -22.55 -11.97 -1.25
C THR A 38 -23.13 -12.53 -2.55
N GLN A 39 -23.15 -11.71 -3.60
CA GLN A 39 -23.74 -12.09 -4.88
C GLN A 39 -22.75 -12.88 -5.75
N ASP A 40 -23.29 -13.65 -6.69
CA ASP A 40 -22.52 -14.18 -7.82
C ASP A 40 -22.28 -13.08 -8.86
N ALA A 41 -21.41 -13.34 -9.82
CA ALA A 41 -21.28 -12.49 -10.99
C ALA A 41 -22.60 -12.47 -11.76
N THR A 42 -23.07 -11.29 -12.13
CA THR A 42 -24.20 -11.16 -13.05
C THR A 42 -23.75 -11.48 -14.47
N SER A 43 -24.72 -11.71 -15.39
CA SER A 43 -24.40 -11.89 -16.81
C SER A 43 -23.61 -10.70 -17.38
N CYS A 44 -23.96 -9.46 -16.98
CA CYS A 44 -23.23 -8.27 -17.40
C CYS A 44 -21.77 -8.28 -16.93
N THR A 45 -21.51 -8.78 -15.72
CA THR A 45 -20.13 -8.91 -15.19
C THR A 45 -19.37 -10.02 -15.90
N ALA A 46 -19.98 -11.20 -16.09
CA ALA A 46 -19.37 -12.31 -16.82
C ALA A 46 -19.02 -11.92 -18.27
N GLU A 47 -19.96 -11.27 -18.98
CA GLU A 47 -19.74 -10.75 -20.34
C GLU A 47 -18.59 -9.74 -20.38
N LYS A 48 -18.56 -8.80 -19.41
CA LYS A 48 -17.50 -7.79 -19.29
C LYS A 48 -16.13 -8.42 -19.05
N ASN A 49 -16.04 -9.43 -18.19
CA ASN A 49 -14.82 -10.17 -17.95
C ASN A 49 -14.41 -11.01 -19.18
N ALA A 50 -15.34 -11.62 -19.89
CA ALA A 50 -15.06 -12.38 -21.10
C ALA A 50 -14.47 -11.53 -22.24
N GLU A 51 -14.75 -10.22 -22.31
CA GLU A 51 -14.16 -9.32 -23.32
C GLU A 51 -12.62 -9.31 -23.29
N TRP A 52 -12.00 -9.56 -22.12
CA TRP A 52 -10.55 -9.52 -21.97
C TRP A 52 -9.83 -10.57 -22.82
N TYR A 53 -10.44 -11.75 -23.03
CA TYR A 53 -9.87 -12.81 -23.88
C TYR A 53 -9.73 -12.42 -25.35
N SER A 54 -10.48 -11.41 -25.80
CA SER A 54 -10.34 -10.86 -27.15
C SER A 54 -9.36 -9.69 -27.24
N LYS A 55 -8.99 -9.09 -26.11
CA LYS A 55 -8.11 -7.89 -26.04
C LYS A 55 -6.66 -8.25 -25.82
N LEU A 56 -6.38 -9.30 -25.03
CA LEU A 56 -5.04 -9.71 -24.61
C LEU A 56 -4.72 -11.12 -25.11
N ASP A 57 -3.44 -11.39 -25.34
CA ASP A 57 -2.94 -12.71 -25.72
C ASP A 57 -2.66 -13.57 -24.49
N PHE A 58 -3.67 -14.31 -24.03
CA PHE A 58 -3.53 -15.25 -22.90
C PHE A 58 -2.69 -16.49 -23.23
N SER A 59 -2.31 -16.71 -24.50
CA SER A 59 -1.39 -17.79 -24.91
C SER A 59 0.08 -17.44 -24.67
N ASP A 60 0.40 -16.16 -24.47
CA ASP A 60 1.75 -15.70 -24.10
C ASP A 60 2.15 -16.27 -22.72
N ARG A 61 3.29 -16.95 -22.69
CA ARG A 61 3.84 -17.60 -21.48
C ARG A 61 5.12 -16.94 -20.96
N GLN A 62 5.62 -15.85 -21.58
CA GLN A 62 6.90 -15.26 -21.23
C GLN A 62 6.98 -14.91 -19.74
N GLU A 63 5.94 -14.28 -19.19
CA GLU A 63 5.94 -13.93 -17.75
C GLU A 63 5.88 -15.17 -16.84
N PHE A 64 5.25 -16.26 -17.27
CA PHE A 64 5.28 -17.53 -16.52
C PHE A 64 6.67 -18.16 -16.54
N ASP A 65 7.35 -18.11 -17.67
CA ASP A 65 8.71 -18.60 -17.81
C ASP A 65 9.66 -17.77 -16.93
N ASN A 66 9.52 -16.43 -16.93
CA ASN A 66 10.27 -15.54 -16.06
C ASN A 66 9.97 -15.77 -14.57
N ALA A 67 8.71 -15.93 -14.20
CA ALA A 67 8.29 -16.13 -12.80
C ALA A 67 8.79 -17.45 -12.21
N THR A 68 9.03 -18.48 -13.03
CA THR A 68 9.50 -19.79 -12.57
C THR A 68 10.98 -20.03 -12.80
N ARG A 69 11.64 -19.19 -13.60
CA ARG A 69 13.06 -19.32 -13.91
C ARG A 69 13.93 -19.25 -12.66
N GLY A 70 14.88 -20.19 -12.57
CA GLY A 70 15.83 -20.28 -11.46
C GLY A 70 15.26 -20.86 -10.17
N LEU A 71 14.08 -21.49 -10.16
CA LEU A 71 13.49 -22.13 -8.99
C LEU A 71 14.44 -23.22 -8.45
N LEU A 72 14.87 -23.06 -7.19
CA LEU A 72 15.76 -23.98 -6.49
C LEU A 72 15.05 -24.80 -5.40
N ASP A 73 14.05 -24.22 -4.77
CA ASP A 73 13.26 -24.83 -3.70
C ASP A 73 11.84 -24.27 -3.75
N ASP A 74 10.89 -25.13 -4.10
CA ASP A 74 9.47 -24.79 -4.23
C ASP A 74 8.82 -24.69 -2.86
N GLN A 75 8.18 -23.58 -2.59
CA GLN A 75 7.47 -23.28 -1.35
C GLN A 75 6.02 -22.82 -1.60
N GLU A 76 5.45 -23.15 -2.75
CA GLU A 76 4.01 -22.93 -2.99
C GLU A 76 3.19 -23.59 -1.87
N GLY A 77 2.20 -22.85 -1.36
CA GLY A 77 1.43 -23.31 -0.20
C GLY A 77 2.12 -23.12 1.17
N ARG A 78 3.21 -22.33 1.26
CA ARG A 78 3.87 -22.03 2.53
C ARG A 78 2.95 -21.31 3.50
N VAL A 79 2.95 -21.79 4.77
CA VAL A 79 2.34 -21.09 5.92
C VAL A 79 3.44 -20.69 6.89
N ILE A 80 3.41 -19.44 7.36
CA ILE A 80 4.35 -18.88 8.35
C ILE A 80 3.54 -18.45 9.56
N TYR A 81 4.02 -18.75 10.77
CA TYR A 81 3.34 -18.45 12.01
C TYR A 81 4.09 -17.41 12.83
N ASN A 82 3.35 -16.61 13.58
CA ASN A 82 3.85 -15.75 14.65
C ASN A 82 4.26 -16.56 15.87
N ASP A 83 5.04 -15.96 16.78
CA ASP A 83 5.47 -16.59 18.03
C ASP A 83 4.29 -17.03 18.92
N ASP A 84 3.12 -16.38 18.81
CA ASP A 84 1.89 -16.71 19.53
C ASP A 84 1.05 -17.81 18.86
N GLY A 85 1.55 -18.39 17.77
CA GLY A 85 0.88 -19.44 16.99
C GLY A 85 -0.20 -18.92 16.01
N THR A 86 -0.42 -17.61 15.92
CA THR A 86 -1.29 -17.05 14.89
C THR A 86 -0.57 -17.02 13.54
N THR A 87 -1.34 -17.01 12.44
CA THR A 87 -0.77 -17.00 11.09
C THR A 87 -0.23 -15.61 10.73
N ALA A 88 1.04 -15.54 10.35
CA ALA A 88 1.67 -14.36 9.76
C ALA A 88 1.46 -14.31 8.24
N TRP A 89 1.56 -15.46 7.58
CA TRP A 89 1.42 -15.61 6.13
C TRP A 89 0.86 -16.97 5.74
N ASP A 90 -0.03 -17.03 4.76
CA ASP A 90 -0.66 -18.26 4.31
C ASP A 90 -1.02 -18.19 2.81
N LEU A 91 -0.28 -18.92 1.99
CA LEU A 91 -0.55 -19.08 0.56
C LEU A 91 -1.56 -20.20 0.28
N GLN A 92 -1.73 -21.19 1.18
CA GLN A 92 -2.69 -22.28 0.97
C GLN A 92 -4.13 -21.79 0.96
N SER A 93 -4.41 -20.70 1.69
CA SER A 93 -5.75 -20.13 1.81
C SER A 93 -6.34 -19.61 0.50
N TYR A 94 -5.52 -19.40 -0.54
CA TYR A 94 -6.00 -18.98 -1.86
C TYR A 94 -6.61 -20.13 -2.69
N GLY A 95 -6.44 -21.38 -2.26
CA GLY A 95 -6.97 -22.56 -2.95
C GLY A 95 -6.21 -22.94 -4.21
N ASP A 96 -6.86 -23.72 -5.08
CA ASP A 96 -6.30 -24.11 -6.38
C ASP A 96 -6.45 -22.98 -7.39
N LEU A 97 -5.33 -22.44 -7.84
CA LEU A 97 -5.26 -21.38 -8.83
C LEU A 97 -4.95 -21.89 -10.24
N ASP A 98 -4.67 -23.19 -10.42
CA ASP A 98 -4.33 -23.79 -11.73
C ASP A 98 -5.62 -24.18 -12.51
N CYS A 99 -6.48 -23.17 -12.71
CA CYS A 99 -7.73 -23.31 -13.45
C CYS A 99 -8.07 -22.01 -14.20
N ASP A 100 -9.09 -22.08 -15.06
CA ASP A 100 -9.60 -20.91 -15.78
C ASP A 100 -10.17 -19.87 -14.80
N ALA A 101 -10.11 -18.59 -15.18
CA ALA A 101 -10.67 -17.52 -14.37
C ALA A 101 -12.18 -17.69 -14.19
N PRO A 102 -12.69 -17.66 -12.95
CA PRO A 102 -14.13 -17.67 -12.69
C PRO A 102 -14.79 -16.34 -13.11
N ASP A 103 -16.09 -16.35 -13.37
CA ASP A 103 -16.85 -15.15 -13.77
C ASP A 103 -16.76 -13.99 -12.76
N THR A 104 -16.46 -14.29 -11.51
CA THR A 104 -16.28 -13.33 -10.40
C THR A 104 -14.89 -12.68 -10.37
N VAL A 105 -14.03 -12.95 -11.36
CA VAL A 105 -12.67 -12.43 -11.42
C VAL A 105 -12.34 -11.95 -12.82
N ASN A 106 -11.75 -10.76 -12.93
CA ASN A 106 -11.14 -10.28 -14.17
C ASN A 106 -10.03 -11.27 -14.59
N PRO A 107 -10.06 -11.84 -15.80
CA PRO A 107 -9.11 -12.89 -16.22
C PRO A 107 -7.65 -12.41 -16.26
N SER A 108 -7.41 -11.11 -16.52
CA SER A 108 -6.07 -10.53 -16.45
C SER A 108 -5.53 -10.55 -15.01
N LEU A 109 -6.37 -10.19 -14.02
CA LEU A 109 -6.01 -10.29 -12.59
C LEU A 109 -5.84 -11.75 -12.16
N TRP A 110 -6.65 -12.69 -12.68
CA TRP A 110 -6.48 -14.11 -12.38
C TRP A 110 -5.11 -14.61 -12.83
N ARG A 111 -4.69 -14.27 -14.07
CA ARG A 111 -3.35 -14.56 -14.59
C ARG A 111 -2.25 -13.98 -13.67
N ASN A 112 -2.39 -12.73 -13.23
CA ASN A 112 -1.44 -12.12 -12.29
C ASN A 112 -1.44 -12.84 -10.92
N THR A 113 -2.60 -13.33 -10.47
CA THR A 113 -2.69 -14.12 -9.22
C THR A 113 -1.92 -15.44 -9.34
N GLN A 114 -2.06 -16.16 -10.46
CA GLN A 114 -1.32 -17.39 -10.74
C GLN A 114 0.21 -17.16 -10.73
N LEU A 115 0.65 -16.04 -11.29
CA LEU A 115 2.07 -15.65 -11.34
C LEU A 115 2.61 -15.29 -9.95
N ASN A 116 1.89 -14.49 -9.17
CA ASN A 116 2.30 -14.06 -7.83
C ASN A 116 2.22 -15.17 -6.78
N ALA A 117 1.49 -16.24 -7.04
CA ALA A 117 1.44 -17.43 -6.18
C ALA A 117 2.72 -18.29 -6.27
N LYS A 118 3.58 -18.06 -7.28
CA LYS A 118 4.86 -18.77 -7.41
C LYS A 118 5.80 -18.36 -6.28
N ALA A 119 6.06 -19.28 -5.35
CA ALA A 119 6.76 -19.01 -4.10
C ALA A 119 7.93 -19.96 -3.91
N GLY A 120 9.04 -19.47 -3.37
CA GLY A 120 10.19 -20.28 -3.07
C GLY A 120 11.51 -19.54 -3.11
N LEU A 121 12.60 -20.30 -3.19
CA LEU A 121 13.96 -19.82 -3.40
C LEU A 121 14.31 -19.89 -4.88
N PHE A 122 14.71 -18.77 -5.44
CA PHE A 122 15.07 -18.63 -6.85
C PHE A 122 16.49 -18.08 -7.01
N GLU A 123 17.23 -18.65 -7.96
CA GLU A 123 18.49 -18.07 -8.43
C GLU A 123 18.19 -17.04 -9.53
N VAL A 124 18.54 -15.79 -9.28
CA VAL A 124 18.47 -14.70 -10.27
C VAL A 124 19.63 -14.81 -11.26
N CYS A 125 20.82 -14.97 -10.74
CA CYS A 125 22.06 -15.36 -11.41
C CYS A 125 23.01 -15.97 -10.38
N ASP A 126 24.13 -16.58 -10.81
CA ASP A 126 25.10 -17.16 -9.87
C ASP A 126 25.60 -16.09 -8.88
N GLY A 127 25.23 -16.22 -7.63
CA GLY A 127 25.56 -15.32 -6.53
C GLY A 127 24.47 -14.33 -6.14
N ILE A 128 23.33 -14.28 -6.84
CA ILE A 128 22.14 -13.49 -6.45
C ILE A 128 20.93 -14.41 -6.36
N TYR A 129 20.27 -14.41 -5.21
CA TYR A 129 19.13 -15.27 -4.89
C TYR A 129 17.97 -14.44 -4.35
N GLN A 130 16.74 -14.81 -4.68
CA GLN A 130 15.51 -14.21 -4.14
C GLN A 130 14.64 -15.26 -3.46
N VAL A 131 14.12 -14.91 -2.29
CA VAL A 131 12.96 -15.59 -1.71
C VAL A 131 11.74 -14.80 -2.08
N ARG A 132 10.86 -15.39 -2.88
CA ARG A 132 9.63 -14.80 -3.40
C ARG A 132 8.40 -15.49 -2.85
N GLY A 133 7.28 -14.76 -2.72
CA GLY A 133 6.00 -15.31 -2.26
C GLY A 133 5.91 -15.54 -0.74
N PHE A 134 6.89 -15.08 0.05
CA PHE A 134 6.84 -15.13 1.52
C PHE A 134 6.22 -13.87 2.12
N ASP A 135 6.02 -12.86 1.30
CA ASP A 135 5.32 -11.61 1.56
C ASP A 135 4.90 -10.99 0.22
N MET A 136 4.40 -9.76 0.20
CA MET A 136 4.20 -9.03 -1.05
C MET A 136 5.52 -8.65 -1.72
N ALA A 137 6.56 -8.31 -0.94
CA ALA A 137 7.90 -8.01 -1.42
C ALA A 137 8.79 -9.25 -1.48
N ASN A 138 9.92 -9.15 -2.16
CA ASN A 138 10.97 -10.15 -2.27
C ASN A 138 12.11 -9.85 -1.28
N ALA A 139 12.67 -10.89 -0.65
CA ALA A 139 13.96 -10.78 0.03
C ALA A 139 15.09 -11.23 -0.91
N THR A 140 16.06 -10.37 -1.15
CA THR A 140 17.18 -10.64 -2.06
C THR A 140 18.48 -10.82 -1.29
N PHE A 141 19.23 -11.89 -1.61
CA PHE A 141 20.48 -12.26 -0.98
C PHE A 141 21.60 -12.24 -2.04
N ILE A 142 22.64 -11.44 -1.81
CA ILE A 142 23.71 -11.21 -2.75
C ILE A 142 25.03 -11.65 -2.11
N ARG A 143 25.76 -12.54 -2.76
CA ARG A 143 27.02 -13.09 -2.26
C ARG A 143 28.15 -12.08 -2.42
N THR A 144 28.88 -11.85 -1.34
CA THR A 144 30.13 -11.08 -1.31
C THR A 144 31.34 -12.02 -1.34
N ASN A 145 32.54 -11.56 -1.02
CA ASN A 145 33.72 -12.42 -0.97
C ASN A 145 33.68 -13.42 0.20
N HIS A 146 33.16 -12.98 1.37
CA HIS A 146 33.19 -13.80 2.59
C HIS A 146 31.82 -13.90 3.28
N GLY A 147 30.75 -13.27 2.72
CA GLY A 147 29.44 -13.27 3.34
C GLY A 147 28.34 -12.86 2.36
N TRP A 148 27.35 -12.16 2.87
CA TRP A 148 26.12 -11.83 2.16
C TRP A 148 25.68 -10.38 2.39
N ILE A 149 25.09 -9.78 1.38
CA ILE A 149 24.25 -8.59 1.49
C ILE A 149 22.80 -9.04 1.38
N ILE A 150 21.93 -8.49 2.23
CA ILE A 150 20.48 -8.66 2.12
C ILE A 150 19.90 -7.35 1.59
N PHE A 151 19.22 -7.39 0.46
CA PHE A 151 18.54 -6.25 -0.13
C PHE A 151 17.04 -6.43 0.07
N ASP A 152 16.43 -5.52 0.83
CA ASP A 152 15.08 -5.56 1.40
C ASP A 152 14.83 -6.79 2.31
N VAL A 153 14.03 -6.60 3.33
CA VAL A 153 13.91 -7.58 4.42
C VAL A 153 12.44 -7.94 4.72
N LEU A 154 11.56 -7.81 3.72
CA LEU A 154 10.13 -8.09 3.85
C LEU A 154 9.43 -7.20 4.89
N MET A 155 8.13 -7.40 5.06
CA MET A 155 7.30 -6.58 5.95
C MET A 155 7.39 -6.99 7.42
N CYS A 156 7.63 -8.30 7.71
CA CYS A 156 7.57 -8.83 9.06
C CYS A 156 8.79 -9.67 9.41
N LYS A 157 9.16 -9.63 10.69
CA LYS A 157 10.27 -10.40 11.28
C LYS A 157 10.15 -11.89 10.98
N GLU A 158 8.97 -12.46 11.20
CA GLU A 158 8.71 -13.90 11.08
C GLU A 158 8.88 -14.36 9.62
N ASN A 159 8.42 -13.56 8.65
CA ASN A 159 8.56 -13.86 7.24
C ASN A 159 10.03 -13.77 6.80
N MET A 160 10.77 -12.76 7.28
CA MET A 160 12.19 -12.63 7.00
C MET A 160 13.02 -13.73 7.65
N GLN A 161 12.68 -14.16 8.86
CA GLN A 161 13.30 -15.32 9.50
C GLN A 161 13.09 -16.60 8.68
N ALA A 162 11.88 -16.82 8.15
CA ALA A 162 11.58 -17.95 7.29
C ALA A 162 12.38 -17.88 5.97
N ALA A 163 12.49 -16.70 5.35
CA ALA A 163 13.28 -16.49 4.14
C ALA A 163 14.78 -16.74 4.39
N LYS A 164 15.32 -16.21 5.50
CA LYS A 164 16.72 -16.46 5.91
C LYS A 164 16.98 -17.93 6.18
N ALA A 165 16.08 -18.62 6.89
CA ALA A 165 16.21 -20.05 7.17
C ALA A 165 16.23 -20.87 5.87
N LEU A 166 15.46 -20.52 4.86
CA LEU A 166 15.48 -21.19 3.56
C LEU A 166 16.86 -21.04 2.88
N MET A 167 17.45 -19.87 2.93
CA MET A 167 18.80 -19.62 2.46
C MET A 167 19.85 -20.39 3.27
N GLU A 168 19.75 -20.38 4.61
CA GLU A 168 20.68 -21.07 5.50
C GLU A 168 20.62 -22.61 5.35
N ASN A 169 19.46 -23.16 5.08
CA ASN A 169 19.29 -24.59 4.77
C ASN A 169 20.09 -25.02 3.53
N ARG A 170 20.24 -24.10 2.56
CA ARG A 170 20.94 -24.41 1.31
C ARG A 170 22.44 -24.05 1.35
N PHE A 171 22.78 -22.92 1.94
CA PHE A 171 24.14 -22.34 1.86
C PHE A 171 24.91 -22.37 3.19
N GLY A 172 24.30 -22.87 4.27
CA GLY A 172 24.83 -22.78 5.63
C GLY A 172 24.58 -21.40 6.27
N PRO A 173 25.06 -21.20 7.50
CA PRO A 173 24.86 -19.95 8.24
C PRO A 173 25.29 -18.72 7.43
N LEU A 174 24.46 -17.69 7.38
CA LEU A 174 24.72 -16.47 6.64
C LEU A 174 25.50 -15.46 7.49
N ASP A 175 26.72 -15.12 7.06
CA ASP A 175 27.47 -13.97 7.59
C ASP A 175 27.01 -12.69 6.84
N VAL A 176 26.09 -11.94 7.47
CA VAL A 176 25.49 -10.76 6.85
C VAL A 176 26.38 -9.54 7.01
N LYS A 177 26.99 -9.09 5.93
CA LYS A 177 27.90 -7.92 5.89
C LYS A 177 27.15 -6.61 5.85
N ALA A 178 26.04 -6.56 5.12
CA ALA A 178 25.17 -5.39 5.05
C ALA A 178 23.72 -5.77 4.83
N VAL A 179 22.83 -4.87 5.25
CA VAL A 179 21.42 -4.83 4.87
C VAL A 179 21.19 -3.53 4.12
N LEU A 180 20.52 -3.59 2.98
CA LEU A 180 20.16 -2.42 2.18
C LEU A 180 18.63 -2.32 2.14
N TYR A 181 18.09 -1.15 2.46
CA TYR A 181 16.69 -0.82 2.22
C TYR A 181 16.59 -0.03 0.91
N SER A 182 15.81 -0.51 -0.03
CA SER A 182 15.63 0.15 -1.33
C SER A 182 14.92 1.50 -1.17
N HIS A 183 13.93 1.57 -0.29
CA HIS A 183 13.12 2.76 -0.03
C HIS A 183 12.38 2.71 1.32
N SER A 184 11.58 3.73 1.61
CA SER A 184 11.02 3.99 2.94
C SER A 184 9.69 3.31 3.26
N HIS A 185 9.22 2.35 2.47
CA HIS A 185 7.99 1.58 2.76
C HIS A 185 8.26 0.36 3.63
N VAL A 186 7.24 -0.01 4.42
CA VAL A 186 7.37 -0.99 5.50
C VAL A 186 7.68 -2.41 5.03
N ASP A 187 7.23 -2.78 3.85
CA ASP A 187 7.44 -4.10 3.26
C ASP A 187 8.89 -4.34 2.76
N HIS A 188 9.75 -3.30 2.83
CA HIS A 188 11.17 -3.38 2.50
C HIS A 188 12.10 -3.31 3.72
N PHE A 189 11.59 -2.79 4.86
CA PHE A 189 12.39 -2.70 6.08
C PHE A 189 11.79 -3.42 7.30
N GLY A 190 10.51 -3.79 7.26
CA GLY A 190 9.75 -4.24 8.44
C GLY A 190 10.24 -5.54 9.06
N GLY A 191 10.92 -6.39 8.32
CA GLY A 191 11.51 -7.64 8.79
C GLY A 191 12.95 -7.51 9.30
N ALA A 192 13.48 -6.32 9.55
CA ALA A 192 14.89 -6.08 9.89
C ALA A 192 15.44 -6.99 10.99
N GLU A 193 14.71 -7.18 12.10
CA GLU A 193 15.13 -8.08 13.19
C GLU A 193 14.99 -9.57 12.86
N GLY A 194 14.39 -9.91 11.73
CA GLY A 194 14.41 -11.25 11.15
C GLY A 194 15.68 -11.52 10.35
N ALA A 195 16.27 -10.48 9.79
CA ALA A 195 17.51 -10.54 9.02
C ALA A 195 18.75 -10.57 9.93
N ILE A 196 18.82 -9.68 10.91
CA ILE A 196 19.98 -9.46 11.79
C ILE A 196 19.58 -9.16 13.24
N ASP A 197 20.49 -9.39 14.19
CA ASP A 197 20.35 -8.94 15.58
C ASP A 197 20.79 -7.47 15.70
N ARG A 198 20.07 -6.66 16.49
CA ARG A 198 20.44 -5.25 16.77
C ARG A 198 21.83 -5.10 17.37
N ASN A 199 22.30 -6.08 18.12
CA ASN A 199 23.63 -6.05 18.75
C ASN A 199 24.76 -6.25 17.73
N ASP A 200 24.44 -6.72 16.52
CA ASP A 200 25.42 -6.94 15.46
C ASP A 200 25.51 -5.77 14.47
N VAL A 201 24.72 -4.73 14.69
CA VAL A 201 24.70 -3.52 13.85
C VAL A 201 25.90 -2.63 14.14
N ALA A 202 26.49 -2.05 13.09
CA ALA A 202 27.60 -1.11 13.18
C ALA A 202 27.19 0.20 13.90
N ASP A 203 28.16 0.86 14.52
CA ASP A 203 27.93 2.14 15.20
C ASP A 203 27.77 3.28 14.17
N PRO A 204 26.57 3.93 14.09
CA PRO A 204 26.30 4.98 13.12
C PRO A 204 27.12 6.27 13.33
N SER A 205 27.77 6.43 14.49
CA SER A 205 28.64 7.57 14.75
C SER A 205 30.00 7.49 14.03
N LEU A 206 30.34 6.30 13.50
CA LEU A 206 31.58 6.07 12.76
C LEU A 206 31.40 6.43 11.27
N SER A 207 32.52 6.82 10.63
CA SER A 207 32.52 6.93 9.16
C SER A 207 32.23 5.58 8.50
N ILE A 208 31.69 5.58 7.28
CA ILE A 208 31.33 4.35 6.54
C ILE A 208 32.52 3.38 6.44
N ASP A 209 33.73 3.85 6.18
CA ASP A 209 34.93 3.01 6.11
C ASP A 209 35.20 2.28 7.44
N LYS A 210 35.00 2.97 8.57
CA LYS A 210 35.18 2.38 9.90
C LYS A 210 34.07 1.41 10.24
N GLN A 211 32.83 1.69 9.80
CA GLN A 211 31.72 0.77 9.97
C GLN A 211 31.99 -0.54 9.19
N LEU A 212 32.38 -0.45 7.92
CA LEU A 212 32.71 -1.61 7.08
C LEU A 212 33.90 -2.41 7.63
N ALA A 213 34.88 -1.75 8.27
CA ALA A 213 36.02 -2.40 8.89
C ALA A 213 35.74 -2.98 10.28
N SER A 214 34.59 -2.69 10.87
CA SER A 214 34.26 -3.08 12.27
C SER A 214 33.94 -4.56 12.45
N GLY A 215 33.64 -5.28 11.37
CA GLY A 215 33.12 -6.65 11.40
C GLY A 215 31.64 -6.77 11.82
N LYS A 216 30.95 -5.62 11.96
CA LYS A 216 29.52 -5.53 12.24
C LYS A 216 28.73 -5.31 10.95
N THR A 217 27.44 -5.62 10.98
CA THR A 217 26.53 -5.39 9.82
C THR A 217 26.25 -3.91 9.64
N VAL A 218 26.47 -3.39 8.46
CA VAL A 218 26.11 -2.02 8.08
C VAL A 218 24.70 -2.00 7.52
N ILE A 219 23.88 -1.02 7.88
CA ILE A 219 22.55 -0.81 7.32
C ILE A 219 22.58 0.43 6.45
N LEU A 220 22.30 0.26 5.16
CA LEU A 220 22.30 1.32 4.15
C LEU A 220 20.88 1.61 3.67
N ALA A 221 20.58 2.87 3.42
CA ALA A 221 19.32 3.31 2.83
C ALA A 221 19.54 4.61 2.02
N PRO A 222 18.64 4.99 1.11
CA PRO A 222 18.72 6.27 0.44
C PRO A 222 18.54 7.44 1.40
N GLU A 223 19.13 8.58 1.09
CA GLU A 223 19.06 9.81 1.88
C GLU A 223 17.59 10.20 2.18
N GLY A 224 17.30 10.55 3.44
CA GLY A 224 15.96 10.90 3.92
C GLY A 224 15.06 9.71 4.27
N PHE A 225 15.56 8.49 4.17
CA PHE A 225 14.80 7.27 4.45
C PHE A 225 14.05 7.32 5.78
N LEU A 226 14.74 7.58 6.88
CA LEU A 226 14.12 7.53 8.22
C LEU A 226 13.00 8.56 8.36
N LYS A 227 13.19 9.77 7.85
CA LYS A 227 12.17 10.83 7.87
C LYS A 227 10.89 10.39 7.17
N HIS A 228 11.00 9.78 6.00
CA HIS A 228 9.85 9.37 5.20
C HIS A 228 9.19 8.12 5.76
N ALA A 229 9.95 7.14 6.23
CA ALA A 229 9.43 5.96 6.92
C ALA A 229 8.58 6.35 8.16
N ILE A 230 9.04 7.32 8.96
CA ILE A 230 8.29 7.80 10.13
C ILE A 230 7.06 8.61 9.72
N SER A 231 7.19 9.53 8.76
CA SER A 231 6.07 10.37 8.29
C SER A 231 4.87 9.50 7.85
N GLU A 232 5.09 8.48 7.06
CA GLU A 232 4.02 7.61 6.59
C GLU A 232 3.50 6.64 7.65
N ASN A 233 4.40 5.96 8.37
CA ASN A 233 3.99 4.85 9.24
C ASN A 233 3.65 5.28 10.67
N VAL A 234 3.98 6.51 11.09
CA VAL A 234 3.71 7.01 12.45
C VAL A 234 2.78 8.22 12.42
N TYR A 235 3.14 9.33 11.77
CA TYR A 235 2.36 10.58 11.83
C TYR A 235 0.94 10.42 11.29
N ALA A 236 0.79 9.85 10.10
CA ALA A 236 -0.49 9.51 9.50
C ALA A 236 -0.86 8.02 9.68
N GLY A 237 -0.08 7.26 10.43
CA GLY A 237 -0.09 5.80 10.48
C GLY A 237 -1.44 5.19 10.85
N ILE A 238 -2.18 5.79 11.77
CA ILE A 238 -3.52 5.28 12.16
C ILE A 238 -4.52 5.40 11.00
N ALA A 239 -4.55 6.56 10.33
CA ALA A 239 -5.43 6.77 9.18
C ALA A 239 -5.02 5.85 8.01
N MET A 240 -3.73 5.76 7.71
CA MET A 240 -3.21 4.89 6.66
C MET A 240 -3.46 3.41 6.96
N ALA A 241 -3.27 2.96 8.20
CA ALA A 241 -3.53 1.57 8.60
C ALA A 241 -5.02 1.18 8.42
N ARG A 242 -5.96 2.06 8.75
CA ARG A 242 -7.38 1.81 8.51
C ARG A 242 -7.72 1.75 7.02
N ARG A 243 -7.18 2.68 6.23
CA ARG A 243 -7.38 2.72 4.76
C ARG A 243 -6.69 1.54 4.06
N ALA A 244 -5.54 1.09 4.59
CA ALA A 244 -4.83 -0.10 4.11
C ALA A 244 -5.69 -1.38 4.20
N GLN A 245 -6.58 -1.49 5.20
CA GLN A 245 -7.52 -2.62 5.29
C GLN A 245 -8.39 -2.73 4.03
N TYR A 246 -8.78 -1.61 3.43
CA TYR A 246 -9.50 -1.57 2.16
C TYR A 246 -8.62 -1.92 0.98
N GLN A 247 -7.42 -1.35 0.90
CA GLN A 247 -6.48 -1.59 -0.21
C GLN A 247 -6.05 -3.06 -0.30
N TYR A 248 -5.81 -3.68 0.85
CA TYR A 248 -5.27 -5.06 0.92
C TYR A 248 -6.33 -6.13 1.24
N GLY A 249 -7.57 -5.73 1.48
CA GLY A 249 -8.66 -6.67 1.73
C GLY A 249 -8.45 -7.55 2.98
N THR A 250 -7.91 -6.98 4.05
CA THR A 250 -7.37 -7.74 5.20
C THR A 250 -8.39 -8.59 5.97
N VAL A 251 -9.68 -8.34 5.83
CA VAL A 251 -10.76 -9.15 6.43
C VAL A 251 -11.54 -9.98 5.40
N LEU A 252 -11.19 -9.87 4.12
CA LEU A 252 -11.81 -10.67 3.07
C LEU A 252 -11.26 -12.10 3.13
N GLU A 253 -12.13 -13.05 2.89
CA GLU A 253 -11.69 -14.41 2.60
C GLU A 253 -10.86 -14.42 1.32
N LYS A 254 -9.92 -15.36 1.23
CA LYS A 254 -9.12 -15.55 0.02
C LYS A 254 -9.94 -16.33 -1.02
N GLY A 255 -9.77 -16.00 -2.30
CA GLY A 255 -10.42 -16.72 -3.40
C GLY A 255 -11.28 -15.85 -4.31
N GLU A 256 -12.06 -16.51 -5.15
CA GLU A 256 -12.76 -15.92 -6.31
C GLU A 256 -13.77 -14.80 -5.98
N LYS A 257 -14.37 -14.82 -4.79
CA LYS A 257 -15.30 -13.77 -4.32
C LYS A 257 -14.67 -12.85 -3.28
N GLY A 258 -13.39 -13.01 -3.00
CA GLY A 258 -12.65 -12.29 -1.98
C GLY A 258 -11.33 -11.72 -2.48
N ALA A 259 -10.32 -11.73 -1.60
CA ALA A 259 -8.99 -11.22 -1.89
C ALA A 259 -8.20 -12.18 -2.78
N LEU A 260 -7.50 -11.61 -3.74
CA LEU A 260 -6.57 -12.26 -4.65
C LEU A 260 -5.24 -11.49 -4.66
N SER A 261 -4.44 -11.62 -5.72
CA SER A 261 -3.27 -10.78 -5.92
C SER A 261 -3.61 -9.29 -5.85
N ILE A 262 -2.70 -8.52 -5.28
CA ILE A 262 -2.74 -7.05 -5.27
C ILE A 262 -1.85 -6.44 -6.36
N GLY A 263 -1.39 -7.23 -7.33
CA GLY A 263 -0.51 -6.81 -8.42
C GLY A 263 0.97 -7.02 -8.11
N ILE A 264 1.45 -6.45 -7.02
CA ILE A 264 2.85 -6.54 -6.55
C ILE A 264 3.13 -7.76 -5.66
N GLY A 265 2.14 -8.61 -5.43
CA GLY A 265 2.20 -9.81 -4.59
C GLY A 265 0.82 -10.30 -4.21
N MET A 266 0.73 -11.30 -3.32
CA MET A 266 -0.55 -11.91 -2.93
C MET A 266 -1.27 -11.15 -1.81
N GLY A 267 -0.61 -10.27 -1.07
CA GLY A 267 -1.20 -9.50 0.04
C GLY A 267 -0.17 -9.13 1.09
N GLN A 268 -0.64 -8.57 2.22
CA GLN A 268 0.22 -8.20 3.35
C GLN A 268 0.35 -9.34 4.36
N SER A 269 1.57 -9.56 4.85
CA SER A 269 1.79 -10.38 6.05
C SER A 269 1.30 -9.67 7.33
N THR A 270 1.04 -10.45 8.38
CA THR A 270 0.45 -9.96 9.64
C THR A 270 1.31 -10.30 10.87
N GLY A 271 2.63 -10.30 10.68
CA GLY A 271 3.62 -10.55 11.73
C GLY A 271 4.07 -9.29 12.47
N THR A 272 5.25 -9.36 13.04
CA THR A 272 5.87 -8.27 13.81
C THR A 272 6.69 -7.36 12.89
N VAL A 273 6.27 -6.11 12.75
CA VAL A 273 7.06 -5.08 12.06
C VAL A 273 8.15 -4.56 12.99
N THR A 274 9.37 -4.52 12.47
CA THR A 274 10.54 -3.97 13.16
C THR A 274 11.20 -2.92 12.28
N LEU A 275 11.93 -1.99 12.88
CA LEU A 275 12.77 -1.04 12.16
C LEU A 275 14.10 -0.90 12.89
N ILE A 276 15.19 -1.15 12.18
CA ILE A 276 16.53 -0.75 12.61
C ILE A 276 16.93 0.43 11.72
N ALA A 277 17.20 1.58 12.33
CA ALA A 277 17.57 2.77 11.58
C ALA A 277 18.84 2.52 10.74
N PRO A 278 18.93 3.09 9.52
CA PRO A 278 20.15 3.02 8.74
C PRO A 278 21.37 3.53 9.54
N THR A 279 22.50 2.86 9.40
CA THR A 279 23.75 3.32 9.99
C THR A 279 24.45 4.32 9.07
N TYR A 280 24.08 4.31 7.78
CA TYR A 280 24.56 5.23 6.78
C TYR A 280 23.53 5.45 5.67
N GLU A 281 23.26 6.69 5.32
CA GLU A 281 22.39 7.03 4.19
C GLU A 281 23.23 7.31 2.94
N ILE A 282 22.79 6.76 1.80
CA ILE A 282 23.41 6.95 0.48
C ILE A 282 22.87 8.26 -0.10
N GLY A 283 23.73 9.27 -0.21
CA GLY A 283 23.47 10.53 -0.89
C GLY A 283 24.07 10.58 -2.30
N GLU A 284 23.87 11.70 -3.00
CA GLU A 284 24.42 11.91 -4.36
C GLU A 284 25.96 11.89 -4.40
N ASP A 285 26.62 12.17 -3.29
CA ASP A 285 28.08 12.13 -3.13
C ASP A 285 28.65 10.71 -3.01
N VAL A 286 27.78 9.68 -2.90
CA VAL A 286 28.16 8.27 -2.79
C VAL A 286 27.64 7.46 -3.98
N PRO A 287 28.16 7.70 -5.20
CA PRO A 287 27.71 6.96 -6.39
C PRO A 287 28.11 5.49 -6.39
N LYS A 288 29.10 5.11 -5.58
CA LYS A 288 29.62 3.75 -5.47
C LYS A 288 30.09 3.43 -4.05
N LEU A 289 29.95 2.16 -3.67
CA LEU A 289 30.49 1.63 -2.41
C LEU A 289 30.97 0.18 -2.63
N THR A 290 32.03 -0.20 -1.93
CA THR A 290 32.52 -1.58 -1.94
C THR A 290 32.29 -2.22 -0.57
N ILE A 291 31.51 -3.31 -0.53
CA ILE A 291 31.17 -4.06 0.68
C ILE A 291 31.75 -5.47 0.56
N ASP A 292 32.66 -5.84 1.45
CA ASP A 292 33.34 -7.15 1.43
C ASP A 292 33.76 -7.59 0.01
N GLY A 293 34.40 -6.65 -0.72
CA GLY A 293 34.93 -6.85 -2.07
C GLY A 293 33.89 -6.85 -3.20
N LEU A 294 32.61 -6.60 -2.92
CA LEU A 294 31.57 -6.41 -3.92
C LEU A 294 31.34 -4.90 -4.16
N GLU A 295 31.64 -4.43 -5.36
CA GLU A 295 31.32 -3.07 -5.79
C GLU A 295 29.83 -2.95 -6.12
N ILE A 296 29.20 -1.86 -5.68
CA ILE A 296 27.80 -1.49 -5.94
C ILE A 296 27.81 -0.06 -6.48
N GLU A 297 27.14 0.16 -7.61
CA GLU A 297 26.87 1.51 -8.15
C GLU A 297 25.42 1.89 -7.82
N PHE A 298 25.21 3.07 -7.24
CA PHE A 298 23.88 3.54 -6.85
C PHE A 298 23.34 4.58 -7.85
N GLN A 299 22.02 4.59 -7.97
CA GLN A 299 21.25 5.67 -8.61
C GLN A 299 20.13 6.05 -7.65
N LEU A 300 20.17 7.26 -7.11
CA LEU A 300 19.06 7.80 -6.32
C LEU A 300 17.88 8.15 -7.24
N THR A 301 16.67 7.80 -6.81
CA THR A 301 15.43 8.02 -7.56
C THR A 301 14.33 8.65 -6.67
N PRO A 302 14.63 9.79 -6.00
CA PRO A 302 13.70 10.37 -5.04
C PRO A 302 12.40 10.82 -5.71
N GLY A 303 11.28 10.61 -5.01
CA GLY A 303 9.95 11.02 -5.49
C GLY A 303 9.34 10.10 -6.55
N THR A 304 9.93 8.93 -6.77
CA THR A 304 9.36 7.85 -7.58
C THR A 304 8.36 7.04 -6.77
N GLU A 305 8.60 5.74 -6.52
CA GLU A 305 7.69 4.92 -5.70
C GLU A 305 7.63 5.43 -4.25
N ALA A 306 8.77 5.88 -3.73
CA ALA A 306 8.86 6.55 -2.44
C ALA A 306 9.60 7.89 -2.54
N PRO A 307 9.43 8.80 -1.54
CA PRO A 307 10.20 10.04 -1.50
C PRO A 307 11.71 9.83 -1.38
N ALA A 308 12.13 8.74 -0.75
CA ALA A 308 13.52 8.28 -0.64
C ALA A 308 13.60 6.86 -1.22
N GLU A 309 14.23 6.73 -2.39
CA GLU A 309 14.39 5.46 -3.11
C GLU A 309 15.69 5.43 -3.90
N MET A 310 16.24 4.23 -4.14
CA MET A 310 17.46 4.04 -4.93
C MET A 310 17.44 2.74 -5.71
N ASN A 311 18.00 2.78 -6.92
CA ASN A 311 18.40 1.62 -7.72
C ASN A 311 19.86 1.27 -7.44
N ALA A 312 20.28 0.03 -7.77
CA ALA A 312 21.65 -0.43 -7.59
C ALA A 312 22.09 -1.35 -8.74
N TYR A 313 23.33 -1.14 -9.22
CA TYR A 313 23.95 -1.99 -10.22
C TYR A 313 25.13 -2.75 -9.61
N PHE A 314 25.24 -4.03 -9.92
CA PHE A 314 26.27 -4.95 -9.45
C PHE A 314 27.17 -5.36 -10.61
N PRO A 315 28.32 -4.67 -10.86
CA PRO A 315 29.18 -4.95 -12.01
C PRO A 315 29.68 -6.38 -12.09
N LYS A 316 30.01 -6.97 -10.93
CA LYS A 316 30.48 -8.37 -10.83
C LYS A 316 29.45 -9.37 -11.41
N TYR A 317 28.19 -9.11 -11.20
CA TYR A 317 27.09 -9.99 -11.59
C TYR A 317 26.38 -9.55 -12.87
N ARG A 318 26.76 -8.40 -13.43
CA ARG A 318 26.07 -7.77 -14.55
C ARG A 318 24.57 -7.69 -14.31
N ALA A 319 24.18 -7.32 -13.09
CA ALA A 319 22.82 -7.36 -12.58
C ALA A 319 22.39 -5.96 -12.13
N LEU A 320 21.20 -5.54 -12.55
CA LEU A 320 20.60 -4.25 -12.23
C LEU A 320 19.39 -4.46 -11.31
N TRP A 321 19.47 -3.91 -10.10
CA TRP A 321 18.36 -3.80 -9.16
C TRP A 321 17.57 -2.52 -9.42
N MET A 322 16.29 -2.64 -9.70
CA MET A 322 15.41 -1.50 -9.98
C MET A 322 14.44 -1.16 -8.84
N ALA A 323 14.74 -1.59 -7.63
CA ALA A 323 13.91 -1.34 -6.45
C ALA A 323 12.42 -1.62 -6.71
N GLU A 324 11.55 -0.62 -6.59
CA GLU A 324 10.15 -0.69 -7.01
C GLU A 324 9.86 0.21 -8.22
N ASN A 325 10.91 0.80 -8.82
CA ASN A 325 10.80 1.63 -10.02
C ASN A 325 10.33 0.85 -11.26
N CYS A 326 10.68 -0.44 -11.34
CA CYS A 326 10.17 -1.39 -12.33
C CYS A 326 9.65 -2.62 -11.62
N THR A 327 8.40 -3.00 -11.88
CA THR A 327 7.74 -4.19 -11.33
C THR A 327 6.96 -4.91 -12.44
N GLY A 328 6.36 -6.05 -12.16
CA GLY A 328 5.51 -6.77 -13.12
C GLY A 328 4.10 -6.16 -13.26
N THR A 329 3.92 -4.88 -12.97
CA THR A 329 2.64 -4.17 -13.03
C THR A 329 2.84 -2.67 -13.15
N LEU A 330 1.84 -1.95 -13.68
CA LEU A 330 1.76 -0.49 -13.50
C LEU A 330 1.61 -0.17 -12.01
N HIS A 331 2.54 0.58 -11.46
CA HIS A 331 2.46 1.03 -10.07
C HIS A 331 1.51 2.24 -9.92
N ASN A 332 0.94 2.41 -8.74
CA ASN A 332 0.12 3.59 -8.46
C ASN A 332 1.01 4.82 -8.16
N LEU A 333 0.58 5.98 -8.66
CA LEU A 333 1.20 7.27 -8.35
C LEU A 333 0.65 7.92 -7.07
N TYR A 334 -0.43 7.35 -6.57
CA TYR A 334 -1.06 7.66 -5.29
C TYR A 334 -1.75 6.39 -4.80
N THR A 335 -1.34 5.90 -3.65
CA THR A 335 -1.88 4.66 -3.11
C THR A 335 -3.19 4.88 -2.35
N LEU A 336 -4.11 3.90 -2.38
CA LEU A 336 -5.43 4.03 -1.74
C LEU A 336 -5.33 4.23 -0.21
N ARG A 337 -4.31 3.65 0.43
CA ARG A 337 -4.06 3.87 1.86
C ARG A 337 -3.70 5.32 2.19
N GLY A 338 -3.09 6.01 1.26
CA GLY A 338 -2.53 7.35 1.41
C GLY A 338 -1.00 7.32 1.28
N ALA A 339 -0.47 8.29 0.56
CA ALA A 339 0.95 8.57 0.40
C ALA A 339 1.13 9.98 -0.16
N GLN A 340 2.36 10.49 -0.20
CA GLN A 340 2.67 11.65 -1.03
C GLN A 340 2.48 11.28 -2.50
N VAL A 341 2.00 12.23 -3.32
CA VAL A 341 1.83 11.99 -4.76
C VAL A 341 3.20 11.89 -5.41
N ARG A 342 3.44 10.80 -6.13
CA ARG A 342 4.68 10.44 -6.82
C ARG A 342 4.85 11.23 -8.11
N ASP A 343 6.09 11.38 -8.58
CA ASP A 343 6.39 12.10 -9.82
C ASP A 343 6.54 11.14 -11.00
N ALA A 344 5.49 10.99 -11.80
CA ALA A 344 5.52 10.11 -12.97
C ALA A 344 6.53 10.54 -14.04
N ASN A 345 6.79 11.85 -14.19
CA ASN A 345 7.75 12.34 -15.16
C ASN A 345 9.19 12.04 -14.73
N ASP A 346 9.51 12.30 -13.47
CA ASP A 346 10.85 11.99 -12.96
C ASP A 346 11.05 10.47 -12.82
N TRP A 347 10.00 9.72 -12.47
CA TRP A 347 10.04 8.26 -12.51
C TRP A 347 10.45 7.71 -13.89
N ALA A 348 9.79 8.19 -14.95
CA ALA A 348 10.15 7.81 -16.31
C ALA A 348 11.59 8.19 -16.67
N LYS A 349 12.07 9.39 -16.25
CA LYS A 349 13.43 9.86 -16.51
C LYS A 349 14.47 9.00 -15.79
N TYR A 350 14.23 8.62 -14.53
CA TYR A 350 15.18 7.76 -13.80
C TYR A 350 15.27 6.36 -14.41
N ILE A 351 14.18 5.80 -14.92
CA ILE A 351 14.22 4.53 -15.66
C ILE A 351 15.03 4.69 -16.96
N ILE A 352 14.83 5.79 -17.71
CA ILE A 352 15.60 6.09 -18.92
C ILE A 352 17.09 6.28 -18.58
N GLU A 353 17.41 6.97 -17.48
CA GLU A 353 18.78 7.09 -17.01
C GLU A 353 19.41 5.74 -16.64
N ALA A 354 18.64 4.86 -15.97
CA ALA A 354 19.09 3.51 -15.65
C ALA A 354 19.37 2.69 -16.93
N ASP A 355 18.49 2.79 -17.94
CA ASP A 355 18.69 2.17 -19.24
C ASP A 355 19.99 2.66 -19.91
N GLN A 356 20.20 3.97 -19.97
CA GLN A 356 21.39 4.58 -20.56
C GLN A 356 22.69 4.22 -19.82
N ARG A 357 22.65 4.13 -18.48
CA ARG A 357 23.84 3.86 -17.65
C ARG A 357 24.22 2.39 -17.60
N PHE A 358 23.21 1.51 -17.61
CA PHE A 358 23.41 0.13 -17.18
C PHE A 358 22.97 -0.92 -18.20
N CYS A 359 22.03 -0.65 -19.13
CA CYS A 359 21.39 -1.66 -19.95
C CYS A 359 22.39 -2.50 -20.75
N ASP A 360 23.30 -1.86 -21.50
CA ASP A 360 24.30 -2.54 -22.37
C ASP A 360 25.25 -3.49 -21.61
N LYS A 361 25.35 -3.34 -20.29
CA LYS A 361 26.23 -4.14 -19.43
C LYS A 361 25.48 -5.02 -18.44
N THR A 362 24.15 -5.16 -18.62
CA THR A 362 23.24 -5.89 -17.74
C THR A 362 22.74 -7.17 -18.41
N ASP A 363 22.84 -8.30 -17.72
CA ASP A 363 22.31 -9.59 -18.16
C ASP A 363 20.99 -9.95 -17.49
N VAL A 364 20.67 -9.31 -16.36
CA VAL A 364 19.41 -9.47 -15.61
C VAL A 364 19.01 -8.18 -14.90
N VAL A 365 17.72 -7.82 -15.03
CA VAL A 365 17.05 -6.81 -14.20
C VAL A 365 16.18 -7.53 -13.17
N PHE A 366 16.26 -7.10 -11.92
CA PHE A 366 15.50 -7.68 -10.82
C PHE A 366 15.07 -6.58 -9.83
N GLN A 367 14.06 -6.86 -9.02
CA GLN A 367 13.36 -5.84 -8.25
C GLN A 367 12.75 -6.38 -6.95
N SER A 368 12.16 -5.46 -6.18
CA SER A 368 11.57 -5.72 -4.86
C SER A 368 10.29 -6.56 -4.91
N HIS A 369 9.58 -6.58 -6.03
CA HIS A 369 8.32 -7.31 -6.23
C HIS A 369 8.34 -8.09 -7.54
N ASN A 370 7.45 -9.08 -7.67
CA ASN A 370 7.28 -9.91 -8.86
C ASN A 370 8.57 -10.69 -9.21
N TRP A 371 8.97 -10.79 -10.45
CA TRP A 371 10.06 -11.64 -10.98
C TRP A 371 11.00 -10.87 -11.90
N PRO A 372 12.26 -11.34 -12.02
CA PRO A 372 13.26 -10.70 -12.88
C PRO A 372 12.99 -10.87 -14.37
N HIS A 373 13.70 -10.06 -15.18
CA HIS A 373 13.77 -10.13 -16.63
C HIS A 373 15.22 -10.28 -17.09
N TRP A 374 15.49 -11.03 -18.15
CA TRP A 374 16.83 -11.39 -18.60
C TRP A 374 17.08 -11.12 -20.07
N GLY A 375 18.33 -10.83 -20.42
CA GLY A 375 18.81 -10.83 -21.78
C GLY A 375 18.23 -9.73 -22.66
N GLU A 376 17.79 -10.08 -23.87
CA GLU A 376 17.36 -9.12 -24.89
C GLU A 376 16.09 -8.36 -24.54
N GLU A 377 15.25 -8.88 -23.66
CA GLU A 377 14.00 -8.22 -23.23
C GLU A 377 14.22 -7.04 -22.26
N ILE A 378 15.41 -6.90 -21.65
CA ILE A 378 15.70 -5.90 -20.62
C ILE A 378 15.44 -4.47 -21.10
N HIS A 379 15.97 -4.12 -22.29
CA HIS A 379 15.82 -2.78 -22.84
C HIS A 379 14.34 -2.45 -23.10
N GLU A 380 13.59 -3.36 -23.71
CA GLU A 380 12.16 -3.18 -23.96
C GLU A 380 11.37 -3.10 -22.64
N TYR A 381 11.71 -3.93 -21.63
CA TYR A 381 11.11 -3.90 -20.31
C TYR A 381 11.27 -2.53 -19.64
N LEU A 382 12.48 -1.97 -19.63
CA LEU A 382 12.77 -0.64 -19.08
C LEU A 382 12.03 0.45 -19.85
N LEU A 383 12.08 0.43 -21.19
CA LEU A 383 11.45 1.45 -22.03
C LEU A 383 9.92 1.44 -21.95
N ASN A 384 9.27 0.27 -21.96
CA ASN A 384 7.83 0.19 -21.83
C ASN A 384 7.37 0.66 -20.45
N THR A 385 8.13 0.34 -19.39
CA THR A 385 7.85 0.82 -18.04
C THR A 385 8.01 2.36 -17.94
N ALA A 386 9.07 2.92 -18.53
CA ALA A 386 9.23 4.37 -18.61
C ALA A 386 8.11 5.03 -19.44
N ALA A 387 7.76 4.42 -20.57
CA ALA A 387 6.78 4.96 -21.51
C ALA A 387 5.39 5.06 -20.89
N ILE A 388 4.95 4.09 -20.07
CA ILE A 388 3.62 4.15 -19.46
C ILE A 388 3.51 5.30 -18.44
N TYR A 389 4.51 5.53 -17.59
CA TYR A 389 4.54 6.65 -16.67
C TYR A 389 4.60 7.99 -17.41
N LYS A 390 5.45 8.08 -18.43
CA LYS A 390 5.56 9.28 -19.26
C LYS A 390 4.27 9.59 -20.00
N PHE A 391 3.62 8.57 -20.58
CA PHE A 391 2.33 8.70 -21.24
C PHE A 391 1.25 9.24 -20.29
N ILE A 392 1.10 8.64 -19.11
CA ILE A 392 0.08 9.05 -18.15
C ILE A 392 0.31 10.50 -17.71
N HIS A 393 1.57 10.87 -17.43
CA HIS A 393 1.94 12.23 -17.08
C HIS A 393 1.57 13.22 -18.19
N ASP A 394 2.07 13.00 -19.39
CA ASP A 394 1.94 13.95 -20.49
C ASP A 394 0.49 14.11 -20.95
N GLN A 395 -0.25 13.00 -21.05
CA GLN A 395 -1.65 13.06 -21.47
C GLN A 395 -2.54 13.67 -20.38
N THR A 396 -2.27 13.43 -19.11
CA THR A 396 -3.00 14.11 -18.03
C THR A 396 -2.79 15.62 -18.11
N LEU A 397 -1.54 16.10 -18.24
CA LEU A 397 -1.24 17.52 -18.39
C LEU A 397 -1.83 18.11 -19.68
N HIS A 398 -1.83 17.35 -20.78
CA HIS A 398 -2.46 17.75 -22.02
C HIS A 398 -3.95 18.08 -21.81
N TYR A 399 -4.71 17.16 -21.22
CA TYR A 399 -6.13 17.39 -20.94
C TYR A 399 -6.37 18.45 -19.86
N MET A 400 -5.51 18.54 -18.83
CA MET A 400 -5.57 19.62 -17.83
C MET A 400 -5.47 21.00 -18.50
N ASN A 401 -4.55 21.18 -19.45
CA ASN A 401 -4.37 22.42 -20.18
C ASN A 401 -5.52 22.71 -21.18
N MET A 402 -6.33 21.70 -21.49
CA MET A 402 -7.59 21.87 -22.23
C MET A 402 -8.78 22.23 -21.32
N GLY A 403 -8.59 22.26 -19.99
CA GLY A 403 -9.59 22.65 -19.01
C GLY A 403 -10.44 21.51 -18.43
N TYR A 404 -10.06 20.25 -18.67
CA TYR A 404 -10.78 19.10 -18.10
C TYR A 404 -10.44 18.89 -16.63
N THR A 405 -11.44 18.49 -15.85
CA THR A 405 -11.31 18.13 -14.43
C THR A 405 -10.70 16.73 -14.25
N SER A 406 -10.26 16.41 -13.04
CA SER A 406 -9.64 15.10 -12.74
C SER A 406 -10.54 13.91 -13.08
N ASN A 407 -11.85 14.04 -12.83
CA ASN A 407 -12.80 12.96 -13.13
C ASN A 407 -13.05 12.81 -14.64
N GLU A 408 -13.11 13.91 -15.38
CA GLU A 408 -13.25 13.89 -16.85
C GLU A 408 -12.00 13.27 -17.49
N ILE A 409 -10.81 13.69 -17.08
CA ILE A 409 -9.55 13.12 -17.58
C ILE A 409 -9.49 11.61 -17.31
N ALA A 410 -9.83 11.20 -16.09
CA ALA A 410 -9.83 9.77 -15.71
C ALA A 410 -10.79 8.92 -16.56
N ALA A 411 -11.87 9.52 -17.06
CA ALA A 411 -12.83 8.85 -17.96
C ALA A 411 -12.40 8.84 -19.43
N MET A 412 -11.55 9.78 -19.85
CA MET A 412 -11.15 10.00 -21.24
C MET A 412 -9.82 9.33 -21.60
N ILE A 413 -8.89 9.23 -20.63
CA ILE A 413 -7.54 8.75 -20.88
C ILE A 413 -7.55 7.26 -21.20
N SER A 414 -6.88 6.88 -22.30
CA SER A 414 -6.73 5.47 -22.72
C SER A 414 -5.32 5.24 -23.22
N LEU A 415 -4.77 4.07 -22.95
CA LEU A 415 -3.44 3.69 -23.43
C LEU A 415 -3.43 3.49 -24.95
N PRO A 416 -2.31 3.79 -25.62
CA PRO A 416 -2.07 3.29 -26.98
C PRO A 416 -2.06 1.76 -27.00
N ASP A 417 -2.55 1.16 -28.09
CA ASP A 417 -2.66 -0.31 -28.24
C ASP A 417 -1.35 -1.05 -27.93
N ALA A 418 -0.20 -0.47 -28.26
CA ALA A 418 1.09 -1.08 -28.01
C ALA A 418 1.41 -1.20 -26.50
N LEU A 419 1.07 -0.18 -25.70
CA LEU A 419 1.24 -0.20 -24.25
C LEU A 419 0.13 -0.99 -23.54
N GLU A 420 -1.11 -0.95 -24.08
CA GLU A 420 -2.25 -1.66 -23.52
C GLU A 420 -2.03 -3.19 -23.48
N LYS A 421 -1.21 -3.75 -24.39
CA LYS A 421 -0.99 -5.19 -24.54
C LYS A 421 0.22 -5.74 -23.76
N VAL A 422 1.00 -4.87 -23.11
CA VAL A 422 2.21 -5.26 -22.36
C VAL A 422 1.82 -5.86 -21.00
N TRP A 423 2.17 -7.13 -20.76
CA TRP A 423 1.76 -7.85 -19.56
C TRP A 423 2.36 -7.27 -18.26
N TYR A 424 3.63 -6.88 -18.25
CA TYR A 424 4.31 -6.33 -17.06
C TYR A 424 4.00 -4.85 -16.79
N THR A 425 3.15 -4.21 -17.58
CA THR A 425 2.63 -2.86 -17.33
C THR A 425 1.11 -2.83 -17.18
N ARG A 426 0.47 -4.01 -17.02
CA ARG A 426 -0.98 -4.09 -16.75
C ARG A 426 -1.36 -3.42 -15.43
N GLN A 427 -2.62 -3.06 -15.32
CA GLN A 427 -3.16 -2.22 -14.26
C GLN A 427 -3.51 -3.02 -12.98
N TYR A 428 -2.63 -3.94 -12.55
CA TYR A 428 -2.91 -4.83 -11.43
C TYR A 428 -2.84 -4.13 -10.07
N TYR A 429 -1.99 -3.11 -9.92
CA TYR A 429 -1.81 -2.34 -8.68
C TYR A 429 -2.24 -0.88 -8.84
N GLY A 430 -1.56 -0.09 -9.66
CA GLY A 430 -2.02 1.19 -10.14
C GLY A 430 -3.04 1.03 -11.27
N THR A 431 -3.86 2.06 -11.49
CA THR A 431 -4.77 2.12 -12.64
C THR A 431 -4.61 3.43 -13.39
N LEU A 432 -4.84 3.40 -14.69
CA LEU A 432 -4.76 4.60 -15.52
C LEU A 432 -5.65 5.74 -15.03
N PRO A 433 -6.96 5.51 -14.69
CA PRO A 433 -7.82 6.57 -14.14
C PRO A 433 -7.33 7.12 -12.80
N HIS A 434 -6.83 6.26 -11.91
CA HIS A 434 -6.37 6.67 -10.59
C HIS A 434 -5.07 7.47 -10.69
N ASN A 435 -4.13 7.02 -11.53
CA ASN A 435 -2.86 7.69 -11.76
C ASN A 435 -3.04 9.07 -12.42
N ALA A 436 -3.99 9.21 -13.36
CA ALA A 436 -4.35 10.51 -13.92
C ALA A 436 -4.87 11.48 -12.84
N LYS A 437 -5.73 11.00 -11.92
CA LYS A 437 -6.18 11.82 -10.76
C LYS A 437 -5.03 12.17 -9.83
N ALA A 438 -4.07 11.29 -9.64
CA ALA A 438 -2.88 11.54 -8.84
C ALA A 438 -2.02 12.66 -9.44
N ILE A 439 -1.78 12.64 -10.75
CA ILE A 439 -1.05 13.70 -11.46
C ILE A 439 -1.81 15.03 -11.36
N TYR A 440 -3.13 15.01 -11.57
CA TYR A 440 -3.96 16.21 -11.38
C TYR A 440 -3.78 16.79 -9.97
N GLN A 441 -3.86 15.93 -8.93
CA GLN A 441 -3.65 16.30 -7.54
C GLN A 441 -2.26 16.92 -7.31
N LYS A 442 -1.21 16.38 -7.94
CA LYS A 442 0.16 16.86 -7.81
C LYS A 442 0.33 18.30 -8.31
N TYR A 443 -0.31 18.65 -9.43
CA TYR A 443 -0.15 19.96 -10.09
C TYR A 443 -1.17 20.99 -9.65
N LEU A 444 -2.44 20.60 -9.47
CA LEU A 444 -3.55 21.53 -9.21
C LEU A 444 -4.18 21.35 -7.82
N GLY A 445 -3.85 20.28 -7.10
CA GLY A 445 -4.44 19.99 -5.80
C GLY A 445 -5.84 19.37 -5.93
N TRP A 446 -6.58 19.37 -4.82
CA TRP A 446 -7.91 18.77 -4.73
C TRP A 446 -9.03 19.59 -5.39
N TYR A 447 -8.83 20.89 -5.58
CA TYR A 447 -9.86 21.81 -6.07
C TYR A 447 -9.95 21.79 -7.59
N ASP A 448 -11.15 21.58 -8.10
CA ASP A 448 -11.45 21.46 -9.53
C ASP A 448 -11.74 22.80 -10.22
N ALA A 449 -11.49 23.92 -9.57
CA ALA A 449 -11.77 25.28 -9.99
C ALA A 449 -13.26 25.66 -10.08
N ASN A 450 -14.21 24.75 -9.81
CA ASN A 450 -15.62 25.07 -9.74
C ASN A 450 -15.96 25.67 -8.35
N PRO A 451 -16.39 26.95 -8.27
CA PRO A 451 -16.66 27.60 -6.98
C PRO A 451 -17.71 26.89 -6.11
N VAL A 452 -18.60 26.09 -6.71
CA VAL A 452 -19.60 25.30 -5.95
C VAL A 452 -18.92 24.23 -5.07
N ASN A 453 -17.76 23.72 -5.50
CA ASN A 453 -17.02 22.67 -4.81
C ASN A 453 -15.94 23.22 -3.86
N LEU A 454 -15.84 24.56 -3.69
CA LEU A 454 -14.82 25.18 -2.84
C LEU A 454 -15.04 24.87 -1.35
N ASP A 455 -16.30 24.95 -0.88
CA ASP A 455 -16.70 24.69 0.50
C ASP A 455 -18.06 23.97 0.52
N PRO A 456 -18.11 22.69 0.11
CA PRO A 456 -19.35 21.94 0.04
C PRO A 456 -19.85 21.57 1.45
N LEU A 457 -21.14 21.33 1.57
CA LEU A 457 -21.72 20.77 2.80
C LEU A 457 -21.06 19.43 3.13
N PRO A 458 -20.97 19.06 4.44
CA PRO A 458 -20.49 17.74 4.85
C PRO A 458 -21.28 16.61 4.18
N PRO A 459 -20.65 15.43 3.91
CA PRO A 459 -21.27 14.36 3.14
C PRO A 459 -22.66 13.93 3.64
N SER A 460 -22.84 13.77 4.97
CA SER A 460 -24.14 13.38 5.55
C SER A 460 -25.22 14.45 5.41
N GLU A 461 -24.87 15.72 5.45
CA GLU A 461 -25.82 16.82 5.23
C GLU A 461 -26.23 16.92 3.76
N THR A 462 -25.25 16.80 2.86
CA THR A 462 -25.48 16.73 1.41
C THR A 462 -26.42 15.57 1.08
N ALA A 463 -26.15 14.38 1.63
CA ALA A 463 -26.94 13.18 1.38
C ALA A 463 -28.40 13.35 1.83
N LYS A 464 -28.64 13.90 3.04
CA LYS A 464 -30.00 14.15 3.55
C LYS A 464 -30.78 15.08 2.61
N LYS A 465 -30.16 16.19 2.18
CA LYS A 465 -30.79 17.12 1.23
C LYS A 465 -31.03 16.47 -0.13
N MET A 466 -30.06 15.68 -0.62
CA MET A 466 -30.21 14.98 -1.90
C MET A 466 -31.41 14.02 -1.86
N VAL A 467 -31.56 13.24 -0.79
CA VAL A 467 -32.69 12.32 -0.62
C VAL A 467 -34.02 13.06 -0.54
N GLU A 468 -34.07 14.19 0.16
CA GLU A 468 -35.25 15.08 0.21
C GLU A 468 -35.67 15.54 -1.20
N TYR A 469 -34.73 15.99 -2.04
CA TYR A 469 -35.01 16.41 -3.41
C TYR A 469 -35.40 15.24 -4.33
N LEU A 470 -34.89 14.03 -4.10
CA LEU A 470 -35.26 12.82 -4.84
C LEU A 470 -36.65 12.27 -4.47
N GLY A 471 -37.23 12.73 -3.37
CA GLY A 471 -38.58 12.49 -2.93
C GLY A 471 -38.74 11.26 -2.02
N SER A 472 -38.56 10.03 -2.52
CA SER A 472 -38.78 8.80 -1.74
C SER A 472 -37.58 7.85 -1.90
N THR A 473 -37.08 7.37 -0.77
CA THR A 473 -36.04 6.36 -0.71
C THR A 473 -36.43 5.09 -1.46
N GLU A 474 -37.68 4.63 -1.33
CA GLU A 474 -38.20 3.44 -2.01
C GLU A 474 -38.18 3.63 -3.54
N ALA A 475 -38.62 4.79 -4.02
CA ALA A 475 -38.60 5.10 -5.46
C ALA A 475 -37.17 5.12 -6.03
N VAL A 476 -36.21 5.67 -5.27
CA VAL A 476 -34.79 5.64 -5.65
C VAL A 476 -34.26 4.22 -5.69
N LEU A 477 -34.53 3.40 -4.68
CA LEU A 477 -34.10 1.99 -4.63
C LEU A 477 -34.67 1.17 -5.79
N LEU A 478 -35.93 1.37 -6.13
CA LEU A 478 -36.58 0.67 -7.27
C LEU A 478 -35.91 1.06 -8.61
N ARG A 479 -35.56 2.33 -8.80
CA ARG A 479 -34.85 2.79 -10.00
C ARG A 479 -33.41 2.25 -10.01
N ALA A 480 -32.68 2.37 -8.91
CA ALA A 480 -31.33 1.87 -8.79
C ALA A 480 -31.23 0.35 -9.05
N LYS A 481 -32.27 -0.44 -8.61
CA LYS A 481 -32.31 -1.86 -8.93
C LYS A 481 -32.48 -2.13 -10.43
N LYS A 482 -33.26 -1.31 -11.13
CA LYS A 482 -33.37 -1.42 -12.60
C LYS A 482 -32.03 -1.10 -13.28
N ASP A 483 -31.31 -0.11 -12.78
CA ASP A 483 -29.99 0.27 -13.31
C ASP A 483 -28.94 -0.79 -12.98
N TYR A 484 -29.01 -1.41 -11.79
CA TYR A 484 -28.20 -2.59 -11.44
C TYR A 484 -28.39 -3.73 -12.45
N ASN A 485 -29.64 -4.04 -12.82
CA ASN A 485 -29.96 -5.10 -13.77
C ASN A 485 -29.49 -4.79 -15.21
N LYS A 486 -29.12 -3.54 -15.52
CA LYS A 486 -28.48 -3.13 -16.78
C LYS A 486 -26.94 -3.14 -16.72
N GLY A 487 -26.35 -3.44 -15.56
CA GLY A 487 -24.91 -3.37 -15.36
C GLY A 487 -24.36 -1.98 -15.02
N GLU A 488 -25.20 -1.00 -14.70
CA GLU A 488 -24.78 0.38 -14.36
C GLU A 488 -24.29 0.47 -12.89
N TYR A 489 -23.40 -0.44 -12.48
CA TYR A 489 -23.02 -0.65 -11.07
C TYR A 489 -22.39 0.58 -10.43
N GLN A 490 -21.54 1.32 -11.15
CA GLN A 490 -20.91 2.54 -10.62
C GLN A 490 -21.96 3.60 -10.28
N TRP A 491 -22.98 3.77 -11.13
CA TRP A 491 -24.06 4.70 -10.86
C TRP A 491 -24.91 4.23 -9.66
N VAL A 492 -25.23 2.93 -9.61
CA VAL A 492 -25.96 2.34 -8.48
C VAL A 492 -25.22 2.55 -7.16
N ALA A 493 -23.90 2.30 -7.13
CA ALA A 493 -23.09 2.56 -5.94
C ALA A 493 -23.11 4.04 -5.52
N GLN A 494 -23.02 4.97 -6.49
CA GLN A 494 -23.08 6.41 -6.21
C GLN A 494 -24.41 6.84 -5.61
N ILE A 495 -25.52 6.45 -6.21
CA ILE A 495 -26.85 6.90 -5.74
C ILE A 495 -27.26 6.22 -4.43
N THR A 496 -26.92 4.94 -4.24
CA THR A 496 -27.22 4.23 -2.98
C THR A 496 -26.32 4.67 -1.83
N LYS A 497 -25.08 5.12 -2.10
CA LYS A 497 -24.24 5.78 -1.10
C LYS A 497 -24.96 6.98 -0.48
N GLU A 498 -25.65 7.81 -1.27
CA GLU A 498 -26.41 8.95 -0.73
C GLU A 498 -27.53 8.49 0.22
N LEU A 499 -28.18 7.36 -0.09
CA LEU A 499 -29.19 6.80 0.81
C LEU A 499 -28.57 6.30 2.13
N VAL A 500 -27.41 5.65 2.07
CA VAL A 500 -26.67 5.17 3.24
C VAL A 500 -26.18 6.33 4.11
N PHE A 501 -25.65 7.39 3.50
CA PHE A 501 -25.17 8.56 4.23
C PHE A 501 -26.30 9.40 4.83
N ALA A 502 -27.49 9.40 4.21
CA ALA A 502 -28.67 10.04 4.76
C ALA A 502 -29.27 9.25 5.95
N ASP A 503 -29.30 7.91 5.84
CA ASP A 503 -29.80 6.97 6.85
C ASP A 503 -28.94 5.70 6.87
N PRO A 504 -27.90 5.64 7.74
CA PRO A 504 -27.06 4.45 7.86
C PRO A 504 -27.77 3.18 8.32
N SER A 505 -28.97 3.30 8.90
CA SER A 505 -29.77 2.16 9.34
C SER A 505 -30.55 1.49 8.20
N ASN A 506 -30.59 2.10 7.01
CA ASN A 506 -31.33 1.58 5.86
C ASN A 506 -30.63 0.38 5.23
N GLN A 507 -30.93 -0.83 5.73
CA GLN A 507 -30.30 -2.07 5.28
C GLN A 507 -30.56 -2.37 3.79
N LYS A 508 -31.68 -1.94 3.22
CA LYS A 508 -31.99 -2.11 1.79
C LYS A 508 -31.03 -1.30 0.92
N ALA A 509 -30.75 -0.05 1.30
CA ALA A 509 -29.77 0.80 0.61
C ALA A 509 -28.36 0.24 0.76
N ARG A 510 -27.98 -0.21 1.97
CA ARG A 510 -26.70 -0.86 2.26
C ARG A 510 -26.51 -2.10 1.39
N ASN A 511 -27.50 -2.98 1.32
CA ASN A 511 -27.43 -4.22 0.54
C ASN A 511 -27.28 -3.95 -0.97
N LEU A 512 -28.07 -3.03 -1.54
CA LEU A 512 -27.97 -2.71 -2.97
C LEU A 512 -26.66 -2.01 -3.32
N CYS A 513 -26.15 -1.15 -2.43
CA CYS A 513 -24.82 -0.56 -2.58
C CYS A 513 -23.74 -1.65 -2.56
N ALA A 514 -23.82 -2.59 -1.61
CA ALA A 514 -22.90 -3.72 -1.52
C ALA A 514 -22.95 -4.61 -2.77
N ASP A 515 -24.16 -4.96 -3.26
CA ASP A 515 -24.32 -5.72 -4.51
C ASP A 515 -23.60 -5.06 -5.69
N ALA A 516 -23.75 -3.74 -5.83
CA ALA A 516 -23.08 -2.98 -6.90
C ALA A 516 -21.55 -2.94 -6.74
N LEU A 517 -21.06 -2.76 -5.51
CA LEU A 517 -19.62 -2.78 -5.22
C LEU A 517 -19.00 -4.16 -5.48
N GLU A 518 -19.72 -5.26 -5.20
CA GLU A 518 -19.25 -6.61 -5.52
C GLU A 518 -19.05 -6.78 -7.03
N GLN A 519 -20.00 -6.36 -7.86
CA GLN A 519 -19.85 -6.45 -9.31
C GLN A 519 -18.70 -5.59 -9.82
N LEU A 520 -18.49 -4.39 -9.27
CA LEU A 520 -17.32 -3.56 -9.61
C LEU A 520 -16.00 -4.24 -9.20
N GLY A 521 -15.97 -4.88 -8.03
CA GLY A 521 -14.82 -5.65 -7.56
C GLY A 521 -14.51 -6.85 -8.47
N TYR A 522 -15.53 -7.55 -8.94
CA TYR A 522 -15.36 -8.70 -9.85
C TYR A 522 -14.85 -8.31 -11.24
N GLN A 523 -15.16 -7.09 -11.70
CA GLN A 523 -14.69 -6.56 -12.97
C GLN A 523 -13.29 -5.92 -12.89
N ALA A 524 -12.82 -5.59 -11.68
CA ALA A 524 -11.58 -4.85 -11.50
C ALA A 524 -10.34 -5.68 -11.90
N GLU A 525 -9.52 -5.15 -12.81
CA GLU A 525 -8.19 -5.68 -13.11
C GLU A 525 -7.20 -5.37 -11.97
N SER A 526 -7.36 -4.23 -11.28
CA SER A 526 -6.56 -3.89 -10.11
C SER A 526 -7.01 -4.67 -8.87
N GLY A 527 -6.10 -5.45 -8.28
CA GLY A 527 -6.35 -6.15 -7.03
C GLY A 527 -6.63 -5.20 -5.87
N ALA A 528 -5.98 -4.03 -5.83
CA ALA A 528 -6.23 -3.00 -4.82
C ALA A 528 -7.65 -2.39 -4.97
N TRP A 529 -8.11 -2.13 -6.19
CA TRP A 529 -9.48 -1.66 -6.43
C TRP A 529 -10.51 -2.75 -6.10
N ARG A 530 -10.26 -3.99 -6.54
CA ARG A 530 -11.10 -5.14 -6.17
C ARG A 530 -11.29 -5.22 -4.66
N ASN A 531 -10.20 -5.20 -3.92
CA ASN A 531 -10.23 -5.27 -2.46
C ASN A 531 -11.01 -4.10 -1.85
N ALA A 532 -10.80 -2.87 -2.34
CA ALA A 532 -11.51 -1.70 -1.84
C ALA A 532 -13.03 -1.80 -2.04
N TYR A 533 -13.47 -2.25 -3.21
CA TYR A 533 -14.89 -2.48 -3.49
C TYR A 533 -15.49 -3.59 -2.62
N LEU A 534 -14.81 -4.74 -2.51
CA LEU A 534 -15.29 -5.88 -1.74
C LEU A 534 -15.28 -5.61 -0.23
N MET A 535 -14.28 -4.87 0.29
CA MET A 535 -14.28 -4.40 1.68
C MET A 535 -15.45 -3.47 1.97
N GLY A 536 -15.74 -2.52 1.06
CA GLY A 536 -16.91 -1.65 1.17
C GLY A 536 -18.21 -2.44 1.20
N ALA A 537 -18.36 -3.44 0.34
CA ALA A 537 -19.52 -4.33 0.33
C ALA A 537 -19.64 -5.13 1.65
N ALA A 538 -18.54 -5.69 2.14
CA ALA A 538 -18.52 -6.46 3.39
C ALA A 538 -18.93 -5.60 4.60
N GLU A 539 -18.43 -4.37 4.71
CA GLU A 539 -18.79 -3.45 5.80
C GLU A 539 -20.22 -2.92 5.68
N LEU A 540 -20.74 -2.68 4.49
CA LEU A 540 -22.14 -2.34 4.29
C LEU A 540 -23.09 -3.45 4.77
N ARG A 541 -22.72 -4.71 4.57
CA ARG A 541 -23.53 -5.85 5.03
C ARG A 541 -23.42 -6.11 6.52
N ASN A 542 -22.20 -6.04 7.06
CA ASN A 542 -21.88 -6.57 8.39
C ASN A 542 -21.53 -5.49 9.44
N GLY A 543 -21.57 -4.21 9.06
CA GLY A 543 -21.05 -3.12 9.88
C GLY A 543 -19.51 -3.03 9.80
N ASN A 544 -18.94 -2.14 10.59
CA ASN A 544 -17.49 -1.89 10.62
C ASN A 544 -16.70 -3.14 11.04
N LEU A 545 -15.83 -3.62 10.14
CA LEU A 545 -15.03 -4.83 10.33
C LEU A 545 -13.61 -4.56 10.80
N SER A 546 -13.24 -3.31 11.05
CA SER A 546 -11.86 -2.91 11.42
C SER A 546 -11.30 -3.68 12.61
N GLY A 547 -12.13 -4.05 13.57
CA GLY A 547 -11.74 -4.83 14.75
C GLY A 547 -11.42 -6.31 14.44
N ARG A 548 -11.78 -6.82 13.26
CA ARG A 548 -11.46 -8.18 12.81
C ARG A 548 -10.17 -8.22 12.00
N ALA A 549 -9.72 -7.06 11.50
CA ALA A 549 -8.52 -6.99 10.69
C ALA A 549 -7.30 -7.34 11.52
N ARG A 550 -6.58 -8.37 11.12
CA ARG A 550 -5.21 -8.59 11.55
C ARG A 550 -4.33 -7.64 10.74
N THR A 551 -3.54 -6.86 11.42
CA THR A 551 -2.55 -5.97 10.82
C THR A 551 -1.22 -6.22 11.50
N ALA A 552 -0.15 -6.09 10.76
CA ALA A 552 1.19 -6.16 11.32
C ALA A 552 1.34 -5.21 12.52
N ASN A 553 2.02 -5.67 13.55
CA ASN A 553 2.24 -4.92 14.80
C ASN A 553 3.59 -4.23 14.72
N GLY A 554 3.62 -2.90 14.60
CA GLY A 554 4.91 -2.24 14.42
C GLY A 554 5.01 -0.77 14.82
N LEU A 555 3.90 -0.10 15.14
CA LEU A 555 3.92 1.33 15.47
C LEU A 555 4.96 1.64 16.57
N THR A 556 4.94 0.90 17.68
CA THR A 556 5.86 1.08 18.80
C THR A 556 7.33 0.83 18.40
N ASN A 557 7.59 -0.16 17.54
CA ASN A 557 8.95 -0.47 17.09
C ASN A 557 9.47 0.60 16.13
N SER A 558 8.64 1.08 15.20
CA SER A 558 8.99 2.20 14.32
C SER A 558 9.26 3.49 15.12
N MET A 559 8.45 3.79 16.13
CA MET A 559 8.65 4.95 17.00
C MET A 559 9.97 4.91 17.78
N ARG A 560 10.54 3.73 18.07
CA ARG A 560 11.86 3.61 18.70
C ARG A 560 13.00 4.15 17.84
N ALA A 561 12.83 4.17 16.53
CA ALA A 561 13.80 4.69 15.58
C ALA A 561 13.69 6.22 15.37
N MET A 562 12.65 6.88 15.93
CA MET A 562 12.44 8.32 15.78
C MET A 562 13.55 9.14 16.45
N THR A 563 13.96 10.21 15.78
CA THR A 563 14.81 11.25 16.41
C THR A 563 14.03 12.00 17.49
N VAL A 564 14.74 12.79 18.31
CA VAL A 564 14.09 13.61 19.34
C VAL A 564 13.10 14.60 18.73
N SER A 565 13.49 15.26 17.64
CA SER A 565 12.60 16.17 16.92
C SER A 565 11.31 15.49 16.46
N MET A 566 11.42 14.29 15.85
CA MET A 566 10.25 13.51 15.41
C MET A 566 9.34 13.11 16.58
N LEU A 567 9.90 12.76 17.74
CA LEU A 567 9.12 12.47 18.94
C LEU A 567 8.33 13.70 19.42
N LEU A 568 8.96 14.87 19.42
CA LEU A 568 8.29 16.13 19.78
C LEU A 568 7.19 16.51 18.78
N ASP A 569 7.42 16.33 17.48
CA ASP A 569 6.40 16.53 16.45
C ASP A 569 5.21 15.58 16.64
N TYR A 570 5.47 14.33 17.00
CA TYR A 570 4.40 13.38 17.25
C TYR A 570 3.60 13.73 18.52
N ILE A 571 4.25 14.24 19.58
CA ILE A 571 3.54 14.81 20.75
C ILE A 571 2.62 15.95 20.32
N ALA A 572 3.09 16.83 19.43
CA ALA A 572 2.28 17.93 18.89
C ALA A 572 1.04 17.40 18.13
N ILE A 573 1.21 16.35 17.28
CA ILE A 573 0.11 15.69 16.54
C ILE A 573 -0.91 15.06 17.52
N LEU A 574 -0.45 14.46 18.60
CA LEU A 574 -1.33 13.86 19.60
C LEU A 574 -2.12 14.90 20.40
N THR A 575 -1.60 16.14 20.54
CA THR A 575 -2.18 17.16 21.42
C THR A 575 -3.48 17.73 20.82
N ASP A 576 -4.59 17.63 21.58
CA ASP A 576 -5.80 18.40 21.27
C ASP A 576 -5.56 19.87 21.62
N ALA A 577 -5.30 20.68 20.60
CA ALA A 577 -4.97 22.10 20.76
C ALA A 577 -6.12 22.91 21.37
N ASN A 578 -7.39 22.58 21.06
CA ASN A 578 -8.55 23.28 21.63
C ASN A 578 -8.69 23.00 23.13
N ALA A 579 -8.49 21.76 23.54
CA ALA A 579 -8.49 21.41 24.97
C ALA A 579 -7.30 22.04 25.73
N ALA A 580 -6.15 22.14 25.07
CA ALA A 580 -4.90 22.66 25.65
C ALA A 580 -4.76 24.19 25.61
N GLN A 581 -5.69 24.93 24.98
CA GLN A 581 -5.53 26.36 24.64
C GLN A 581 -5.23 27.32 25.81
N ASN A 582 -5.62 26.94 27.02
CA ASN A 582 -5.43 27.77 28.24
C ASN A 582 -4.32 27.22 29.17
N ASP A 583 -3.58 26.20 28.75
CA ASP A 583 -2.50 25.60 29.54
C ASP A 583 -1.14 25.82 28.86
N ASP A 584 -0.66 27.07 28.91
CA ASP A 584 0.66 27.45 28.41
C ASP A 584 1.77 26.81 29.25
N LEU A 585 2.77 26.21 28.61
CA LEU A 585 3.96 25.67 29.28
C LEU A 585 5.24 26.02 28.52
N THR A 586 6.34 26.07 29.24
CA THR A 586 7.69 26.22 28.67
C THR A 586 8.65 25.30 29.39
N MET A 587 9.53 24.62 28.64
CA MET A 587 10.58 23.79 29.23
C MET A 587 11.83 23.76 28.33
N ASN A 588 12.97 23.62 28.99
CA ASN A 588 14.21 23.20 28.34
C ASN A 588 14.30 21.68 28.42
N LEU A 589 14.58 21.04 27.31
CA LEU A 589 14.78 19.59 27.19
C LEU A 589 16.22 19.32 26.77
N THR A 590 16.96 18.56 27.59
CA THR A 590 18.30 18.06 27.24
C THR A 590 18.25 16.56 27.13
N VAL A 591 18.61 16.04 25.94
CA VAL A 591 18.67 14.60 25.65
C VAL A 591 20.15 14.18 25.60
N THR A 592 20.58 13.48 26.64
CA THR A 592 22.01 13.31 26.94
C THR A 592 22.72 12.30 26.07
N ASP A 593 22.03 11.27 25.60
CA ASP A 593 22.59 10.23 24.74
C ASP A 593 22.65 10.64 23.25
N GLU A 594 21.89 11.67 22.84
CA GLU A 594 21.93 12.26 21.50
C GLU A 594 22.71 13.59 21.46
N ASN A 595 23.11 14.12 22.63
CA ASN A 595 23.73 15.43 22.77
C ASN A 595 22.89 16.57 22.17
N GLU A 596 21.56 16.46 22.29
CA GLU A 596 20.61 17.44 21.75
C GLU A 596 19.94 18.25 22.86
N GLN A 597 19.62 19.51 22.53
CA GLN A 597 18.87 20.43 23.38
C GLN A 597 17.73 21.07 22.62
N PHE A 598 16.60 21.28 23.29
CA PHE A 598 15.42 21.93 22.74
C PHE A 598 14.81 22.86 23.78
N TYR A 599 14.42 24.05 23.37
CA TYR A 599 13.39 24.80 24.09
C TYR A 599 12.04 24.40 23.52
N VAL A 600 11.13 23.96 24.39
CA VAL A 600 9.78 23.48 24.03
C VAL A 600 8.77 24.41 24.69
N THR A 601 7.83 24.92 23.91
CA THR A 601 6.74 25.75 24.42
C THR A 601 5.39 25.30 23.87
N ARG A 602 4.38 25.20 24.74
CA ARG A 602 2.99 25.14 24.30
C ARG A 602 2.35 26.49 24.53
N LYS A 603 1.92 27.13 23.46
CA LYS A 603 1.29 28.44 23.47
C LYS A 603 0.00 28.41 22.67
N ASN A 604 -1.11 28.89 23.25
CA ASN A 604 -2.43 28.85 22.64
C ASN A 604 -2.83 27.43 22.17
N GLY A 605 -2.46 26.40 22.91
CA GLY A 605 -2.69 24.98 22.58
C GLY A 605 -1.69 24.38 21.60
N VAL A 606 -0.83 25.17 20.93
CA VAL A 606 0.11 24.70 19.91
C VAL A 606 1.48 24.44 20.52
N LEU A 607 2.04 23.25 20.30
CA LEU A 607 3.40 22.90 20.71
C LEU A 607 4.40 23.37 19.64
N LEU A 608 5.39 24.14 20.08
CA LEU A 608 6.50 24.64 19.25
C LEU A 608 7.82 24.20 19.85
N THR A 609 8.76 23.82 19.01
CA THR A 609 10.09 23.34 19.41
C THR A 609 11.19 24.18 18.76
N TYR A 610 12.22 24.51 19.52
CA TYR A 610 13.37 25.29 19.09
C TYR A 610 14.64 24.47 19.31
N PRO A 611 15.15 23.78 18.27
CA PRO A 611 16.36 22.97 18.36
C PRO A 611 17.59 23.82 18.72
N GLY A 612 18.45 23.29 19.57
CA GLY A 612 19.68 23.93 20.01
C GLY A 612 19.48 25.09 21.04
N GLU A 613 18.24 25.40 21.40
CA GLU A 613 17.96 26.48 22.34
C GLU A 613 17.77 26.00 23.81
N ASN A 614 18.22 26.84 24.73
CA ASN A 614 17.98 26.71 26.17
C ASN A 614 17.69 28.12 26.71
N ARG A 615 16.53 28.32 27.33
CA ARG A 615 16.08 29.63 27.80
C ARG A 615 15.99 29.70 29.33
N PRO A 616 16.54 30.74 29.95
CA PRO A 616 16.59 30.85 31.41
C PRO A 616 15.21 31.10 32.07
N ASP A 617 14.24 31.55 31.30
CA ASP A 617 12.86 31.83 31.73
C ASP A 617 11.92 30.64 31.58
N ALA A 618 12.41 29.48 31.17
CA ALA A 618 11.62 28.26 31.09
C ALA A 618 11.11 27.83 32.46
N GLN A 619 9.85 27.40 32.54
CA GLN A 619 9.22 26.95 33.80
C GLN A 619 9.90 25.70 34.38
N ALA A 620 10.51 24.89 33.53
CA ALA A 620 11.23 23.68 33.91
C ALA A 620 12.43 23.40 33.01
N SER A 621 13.39 22.66 33.54
CA SER A 621 14.41 21.98 32.73
C SER A 621 14.35 20.48 32.97
N VAL A 622 14.27 19.73 31.87
CA VAL A 622 14.16 18.27 31.83
C VAL A 622 15.41 17.70 31.20
N THR A 623 16.03 16.75 31.90
CA THR A 623 17.19 16.01 31.40
C THR A 623 16.86 14.52 31.38
N CYS A 624 16.94 13.91 30.18
CA CYS A 624 16.61 12.50 29.97
C CYS A 624 17.45 11.89 28.84
N ARG A 625 17.28 10.60 28.61
CA ARG A 625 17.71 9.90 27.39
C ARG A 625 16.56 9.84 26.41
N ARG A 626 16.87 9.67 25.13
CA ARG A 626 15.86 9.56 24.05
C ARG A 626 14.83 8.44 24.32
N LEU A 627 15.28 7.26 24.73
CA LEU A 627 14.37 6.16 25.07
C LEU A 627 13.50 6.43 26.32
N GLN A 628 13.92 7.30 27.23
CA GLN A 628 13.08 7.73 28.37
C GLN A 628 11.95 8.65 27.89
N LEU A 629 12.23 9.57 26.97
CA LEU A 629 11.20 10.39 26.34
C LEU A 629 10.16 9.52 25.60
N PHE A 630 10.64 8.55 24.82
CA PHE A 630 9.79 7.56 24.15
C PHE A 630 8.91 6.78 25.16
N ALA A 631 9.50 6.28 26.24
CA ALA A 631 8.77 5.53 27.27
C ALA A 631 7.67 6.37 27.93
N LEU A 632 7.94 7.66 28.21
CA LEU A 632 6.92 8.59 28.71
C LEU A 632 5.73 8.73 27.76
N MET A 633 6.00 8.89 26.48
CA MET A 633 4.96 9.02 25.45
C MET A 633 4.08 7.77 25.32
N THR A 634 4.68 6.60 25.46
CA THR A 634 3.98 5.32 25.31
C THR A 634 3.37 4.79 26.61
N GLY A 635 3.49 5.56 27.72
CA GLY A 635 3.00 5.16 29.04
C GLY A 635 3.80 4.04 29.70
N GLN A 636 5.02 3.78 29.21
CA GLN A 636 5.94 2.80 29.78
C GLN A 636 6.75 3.41 30.93
N GLN A 637 7.38 2.56 31.73
CA GLN A 637 8.25 3.05 32.80
C GLN A 637 9.53 3.67 32.23
N ALA A 638 9.66 5.00 32.37
CA ALA A 638 10.78 5.76 31.83
C ALA A 638 12.04 5.76 32.72
N GLY A 639 11.98 5.18 33.92
CA GLY A 639 13.01 5.35 34.92
C GLY A 639 13.04 6.79 35.49
N GLN A 640 14.11 7.14 36.20
CA GLN A 640 14.27 8.49 36.75
C GLN A 640 14.67 9.49 35.67
N VAL A 641 13.78 10.46 35.40
CA VAL A 641 14.04 11.64 34.57
C VAL A 641 14.35 12.81 35.53
N GLN A 642 15.40 13.57 35.25
CA GLN A 642 15.75 14.72 36.10
C GLN A 642 14.91 15.93 35.67
N ILE A 643 14.20 16.53 36.64
CA ILE A 643 13.38 17.73 36.39
C ILE A 643 13.76 18.76 37.44
N THR A 644 14.06 19.98 37.00
CA THR A 644 14.20 21.16 37.85
C THR A 644 13.15 22.20 37.47
N GLY A 645 12.65 22.98 38.46
CA GLY A 645 11.52 23.89 38.23
C GLY A 645 10.16 23.19 38.40
N ASP A 646 9.23 23.37 37.46
CA ASP A 646 7.89 22.77 37.52
C ASP A 646 7.95 21.23 37.29
N ALA A 647 7.85 20.49 38.42
CA ALA A 647 7.87 19.02 38.38
C ALA A 647 6.68 18.39 37.62
N THR A 648 5.65 19.15 37.29
CA THR A 648 4.44 18.68 36.59
C THR A 648 4.54 18.84 35.08
N VAL A 649 5.61 19.47 34.58
CA VAL A 649 5.73 19.87 33.17
C VAL A 649 5.52 18.70 32.18
N LEU A 650 6.12 17.52 32.43
CA LEU A 650 5.95 16.35 31.58
C LEU A 650 4.53 15.79 31.64
N LYS A 651 3.90 15.79 32.81
CA LYS A 651 2.50 15.39 32.92
C LYS A 651 1.58 16.35 32.16
N ARG A 652 1.84 17.66 32.25
CA ARG A 652 1.10 18.70 31.54
C ARG A 652 1.34 18.59 30.04
N LEU A 653 2.56 18.30 29.59
CA LEU A 653 2.89 18.11 28.17
C LEU A 653 2.00 17.06 27.52
N LEU A 654 1.76 15.94 28.21
CA LEU A 654 0.99 14.81 27.71
C LEU A 654 -0.49 14.80 28.13
N ALA A 655 -0.95 15.77 28.94
CA ALA A 655 -2.29 15.78 29.51
C ALA A 655 -3.42 15.84 28.46
N TYR A 656 -3.15 16.39 27.29
CA TYR A 656 -4.11 16.60 26.23
C TYR A 656 -3.87 15.68 25.02
N ALA A 657 -3.09 14.62 25.22
CA ALA A 657 -2.82 13.65 24.15
C ALA A 657 -4.09 12.87 23.81
N SER A 658 -4.51 12.93 22.56
CA SER A 658 -5.61 12.15 22.01
C SER A 658 -5.19 10.71 21.81
N LYS A 659 -6.13 9.78 22.01
CA LYS A 659 -5.95 8.39 21.64
C LYS A 659 -6.57 8.15 20.27
N PHE A 660 -5.73 7.87 19.30
CA PHE A 660 -6.19 7.54 17.94
C PHE A 660 -6.52 6.05 17.85
N GLU A 661 -7.64 5.75 17.16
CA GLU A 661 -8.08 4.38 16.91
C GLU A 661 -8.35 4.18 15.42
N LYS A 662 -7.95 3.02 14.89
CA LYS A 662 -8.18 2.65 13.48
C LYS A 662 -9.56 2.00 13.25
N THR A 663 -10.57 2.49 13.99
CA THR A 663 -11.93 1.93 13.97
C THR A 663 -12.98 2.87 13.37
N PHE A 664 -12.53 3.98 12.76
CA PHE A 664 -13.45 4.91 12.10
C PHE A 664 -14.09 4.29 10.85
N ASN A 665 -15.33 4.71 10.55
CA ASN A 665 -16.06 4.28 9.38
C ASN A 665 -15.43 4.83 8.09
N VAL A 666 -15.59 4.11 6.98
CA VAL A 666 -15.08 4.49 5.65
C VAL A 666 -16.22 4.57 4.64
N ILE A 667 -17.07 3.53 4.56
CA ILE A 667 -18.14 3.43 3.55
C ILE A 667 -19.47 4.03 4.03
N GLU A 668 -19.55 4.41 5.27
CA GLU A 668 -20.72 5.01 5.92
C GLU A 668 -20.27 6.15 6.85
N PRO A 669 -21.19 7.04 7.32
CA PRO A 669 -20.87 8.15 8.22
C PRO A 669 -20.21 7.73 9.53
#